data_318ece8f840c8b573765207593f0942d
#
_entry.id   318ece8f840c8b573765207593f0942d
#
_cell.length_a   1.000
_cell.length_b   1.000
_cell.length_c   1.000
_cell.angle_alpha   90.00
_cell.angle_beta   90.00
_cell.angle_gamma   90.00
#
_symmetry.space_group_name_H-M   'P 1'
#
loop_
_entity.id
_entity.type
_entity.pdbx_description
1 polymer ?
#
loop_
_entity_poly.entity_id
_entity_poly.type
_entity_poly.pdbx_seq_one_letter_code
_entity_poly.pdbx_strand_id
1 'polypeptide(L)'
;MKRLVSVIACAGFFSVAGAQVTLENVSGSLESAYAEWISDGSDSYNVYYSGAGASNVKVDASLIRKYGSKFRVDAVGLKAGDYTLKVVSVKGGKEGASTTSKTISVKSHDRSGFAFSNNHIPGAYNSDGTLKKNAVVLYVSESTKNTVKLDVVTSSKGATTECVGLQNILTALKKGYETRPLAIRLIGNVTDPTDTDHGDIVIDMGKKEGMSVTLEGVGNDATANGWGIRVKNAQDVEIRNIGIMNVDSDEGDNIGLQQDNKYVWVHNCDFFYGHAGSDKDQVKGDGALDCKKSTYITFSYNHFWDNGKSNLLGLSEGTTDGLYITYHHNWYDHSDSRHPRVRYYSAHVYNNYYDGNAKYGAGSTLGSSVFMEANYFRNCKYPMMTSMQGSDIYAGGSKRDEKNNATFSKEAGGTIKAYNNFMEGSFTFIPYGASKYTLKGAEVSVGSIDTKTDFDAYVVSDRDVQVPSSVKSYAGENIYNNFDTDKSVMYSYTADSPEVARNNVIAYAGRVQGGDFKWTFNNSVDDAASEVNQKLKDALMAYKGSIGEVMEYPSSSSEVPCSSSSSVIPSSSSEESSNNSYSSSSDNVGLAKIMPTSKELFFDAHSSQLVIGAANFIRLDIVCIDGRRVDVADLKKVREARVLDLSALRAGIYIVRLSTRTGSQTMKFVKN
;
A
#
# COMPACT_ATOMS: atom_id res chain seq x y z
N MET A 1 -33.00 -25.46 -81.19
CA MET A 1 -32.16 -25.94 -80.08
C MET A 1 -31.51 -24.69 -79.42
N LYS A 2 -32.09 -24.16 -78.36
CA LYS A 2 -31.52 -23.06 -77.55
C LYS A 2 -30.82 -23.69 -76.34
N ARG A 3 -29.52 -23.50 -76.18
CA ARG A 3 -28.77 -23.95 -74.99
C ARG A 3 -28.92 -22.88 -73.93
N LEU A 4 -29.42 -23.29 -72.78
CA LEU A 4 -29.50 -22.47 -71.56
C LEU A 4 -28.13 -22.63 -70.87
N VAL A 5 -27.42 -21.53 -70.62
CA VAL A 5 -26.18 -21.48 -69.83
C VAL A 5 -26.57 -21.03 -68.43
N SER A 6 -26.53 -21.92 -67.41
CA SER A 6 -26.70 -21.56 -66.00
C SER A 6 -25.40 -21.02 -65.49
N VAL A 7 -25.39 -19.76 -65.07
CA VAL A 7 -24.31 -19.13 -64.32
C VAL A 7 -24.60 -19.37 -62.83
N ILE A 8 -23.78 -20.22 -62.17
CA ILE A 8 -23.77 -20.37 -60.73
C ILE A 8 -22.90 -19.26 -60.14
N ALA A 9 -23.55 -18.27 -59.51
CA ALA A 9 -22.85 -17.25 -58.74
C ALA A 9 -22.46 -17.89 -57.38
N CYS A 10 -21.21 -18.25 -57.19
CA CYS A 10 -20.63 -18.55 -55.86
C CYS A 10 -20.50 -17.23 -55.11
N ALA A 11 -21.43 -16.96 -54.18
CA ALA A 11 -21.22 -15.93 -53.17
C ALA A 11 -20.17 -16.42 -52.18
N GLY A 12 -18.92 -16.04 -52.39
CA GLY A 12 -17.88 -16.25 -51.39
C GLY A 12 -18.16 -15.38 -50.18
N PHE A 13 -18.55 -16.00 -49.10
CA PHE A 13 -18.49 -15.36 -47.77
C PHE A 13 -17.01 -15.14 -47.42
N PHE A 14 -16.50 -13.95 -47.70
CA PHE A 14 -15.27 -13.49 -47.05
C PHE A 14 -15.60 -13.24 -45.59
N SER A 15 -15.29 -14.20 -44.72
CA SER A 15 -15.16 -13.90 -43.31
C SER A 15 -13.94 -12.99 -43.16
N VAL A 16 -14.20 -11.70 -42.96
CA VAL A 16 -13.13 -10.78 -42.53
C VAL A 16 -12.75 -11.30 -41.12
N ALA A 17 -11.70 -12.08 -41.07
CA ALA A 17 -11.05 -12.36 -39.77
C ALA A 17 -10.60 -10.99 -39.24
N GLY A 18 -11.28 -10.48 -38.23
CA GLY A 18 -10.88 -9.24 -37.58
C GLY A 18 -9.42 -9.37 -37.09
N ALA A 19 -8.65 -8.31 -37.17
CA ALA A 19 -7.30 -8.30 -36.66
C ALA A 19 -7.31 -8.70 -35.20
N GLN A 20 -6.39 -9.60 -34.81
CA GLN A 20 -6.28 -10.05 -33.43
C GLN A 20 -5.65 -8.93 -32.60
N VAL A 21 -6.24 -8.61 -31.44
CA VAL A 21 -5.71 -7.62 -30.50
C VAL A 21 -4.30 -8.02 -30.06
N THR A 22 -3.35 -7.09 -30.09
CA THR A 22 -1.99 -7.30 -29.59
C THR A 22 -1.86 -6.75 -28.19
N LEU A 23 -1.65 -7.62 -27.19
CA LEU A 23 -1.39 -7.22 -25.80
C LEU A 23 0.06 -6.74 -25.68
N GLU A 24 0.25 -5.54 -25.13
CA GLU A 24 1.60 -4.95 -24.91
C GLU A 24 2.11 -5.23 -23.51
N ASN A 25 1.31 -4.90 -22.49
CA ASN A 25 1.66 -5.06 -21.09
C ASN A 25 0.57 -5.84 -20.38
N VAL A 26 0.96 -6.85 -19.61
CA VAL A 26 0.05 -7.61 -18.76
C VAL A 26 0.76 -7.99 -17.48
N SER A 27 0.17 -7.64 -16.33
CA SER A 27 0.73 -7.98 -15.03
C SER A 27 -0.34 -8.11 -13.96
N GLY A 28 -0.06 -8.92 -12.94
CA GLY A 28 -0.79 -8.93 -11.69
C GLY A 28 -0.18 -7.96 -10.67
N SER A 29 -0.97 -7.57 -9.70
CA SER A 29 -0.60 -6.74 -8.56
C SER A 29 -1.29 -7.25 -7.29
N LEU A 30 -1.51 -6.38 -6.31
CA LEU A 30 -2.25 -6.69 -5.09
C LEU A 30 -3.76 -6.71 -5.43
N GLU A 31 -4.39 -7.88 -5.31
CA GLU A 31 -5.83 -8.13 -5.55
C GLU A 31 -6.37 -7.55 -6.86
N SER A 32 -5.48 -7.37 -7.83
CA SER A 32 -5.79 -6.78 -9.13
C SER A 32 -4.88 -7.32 -10.23
N ALA A 33 -5.34 -7.18 -11.47
CA ALA A 33 -4.58 -7.51 -12.66
C ALA A 33 -4.92 -6.54 -13.79
N TYR A 34 -3.96 -6.20 -14.65
CA TYR A 34 -4.21 -5.31 -15.77
C TYR A 34 -3.68 -5.87 -17.09
N ALA A 35 -4.27 -5.39 -18.18
CA ALA A 35 -3.76 -5.58 -19.52
C ALA A 35 -3.87 -4.27 -20.32
N GLU A 36 -2.88 -4.03 -21.17
CA GLU A 36 -2.84 -2.92 -22.11
C GLU A 36 -2.72 -3.45 -23.55
N TRP A 37 -3.38 -2.80 -24.50
CA TRP A 37 -3.34 -3.15 -25.91
C TRP A 37 -3.53 -1.95 -26.82
N ILE A 38 -3.05 -2.08 -28.06
CA ILE A 38 -3.29 -1.08 -29.11
C ILE A 38 -4.65 -1.36 -29.76
N SER A 39 -5.40 -0.30 -30.09
CA SER A 39 -6.66 -0.42 -30.83
C SER A 39 -6.45 -1.09 -32.18
N ASP A 40 -7.27 -2.09 -32.45
CA ASP A 40 -7.36 -2.76 -33.78
C ASP A 40 -8.43 -2.14 -34.70
N GLY A 41 -9.02 -1.00 -34.28
CA GLY A 41 -10.11 -0.33 -34.97
C GLY A 41 -11.50 -0.94 -34.69
N SER A 42 -11.62 -1.73 -33.62
CA SER A 42 -12.91 -2.20 -33.11
C SER A 42 -13.66 -1.09 -32.38
N ASP A 43 -14.99 -1.20 -32.32
CA ASP A 43 -15.86 -0.20 -31.69
C ASP A 43 -15.67 -0.16 -30.17
N SER A 44 -15.46 -1.36 -29.56
CA SER A 44 -15.21 -1.55 -28.13
C SER A 44 -14.54 -2.90 -27.88
N TYR A 45 -14.30 -3.20 -26.61
CA TYR A 45 -13.69 -4.47 -26.16
C TYR A 45 -14.48 -5.06 -24.99
N ASN A 46 -14.56 -6.39 -24.94
CA ASN A 46 -14.93 -7.14 -23.75
C ASN A 46 -13.67 -7.79 -23.18
N VAL A 47 -13.54 -7.77 -21.86
CA VAL A 47 -12.42 -8.44 -21.18
C VAL A 47 -12.97 -9.47 -20.21
N TYR A 48 -12.33 -10.63 -20.16
CA TYR A 48 -12.67 -11.72 -19.28
C TYR A 48 -11.44 -12.17 -18.51
N TYR A 49 -11.61 -12.59 -17.27
CA TYR A 49 -10.54 -13.22 -16.50
C TYR A 49 -10.88 -14.66 -16.16
N SER A 50 -9.84 -15.50 -16.03
CA SER A 50 -9.93 -16.85 -15.53
C SER A 50 -8.74 -17.13 -14.61
N GLY A 51 -8.96 -17.78 -13.47
CA GLY A 51 -7.94 -18.11 -12.49
C GLY A 51 -8.50 -18.12 -11.07
N ALA A 52 -7.77 -18.69 -10.11
CA ALA A 52 -8.15 -18.82 -8.70
C ALA A 52 -9.62 -19.30 -8.48
N GLY A 53 -10.07 -20.25 -9.30
CA GLY A 53 -11.43 -20.80 -9.27
C GLY A 53 -12.47 -20.07 -10.12
N ALA A 54 -12.14 -18.91 -10.70
CA ALA A 54 -12.98 -18.19 -11.65
C ALA A 54 -12.77 -18.71 -13.07
N SER A 55 -13.84 -18.76 -13.90
CA SER A 55 -13.78 -19.18 -15.28
C SER A 55 -14.53 -18.21 -16.17
N ASN A 56 -13.83 -17.55 -17.08
CA ASN A 56 -14.38 -16.64 -18.10
C ASN A 56 -15.33 -15.57 -17.52
N VAL A 57 -14.95 -14.96 -16.38
CA VAL A 57 -15.73 -13.91 -15.74
C VAL A 57 -15.52 -12.60 -16.48
N LYS A 58 -16.59 -11.96 -16.90
CA LYS A 58 -16.54 -10.67 -17.61
C LYS A 58 -16.16 -9.56 -16.65
N VAL A 59 -15.15 -8.76 -17.02
CA VAL A 59 -14.79 -7.53 -16.33
C VAL A 59 -15.81 -6.44 -16.67
N ASP A 60 -16.15 -5.61 -15.70
CA ASP A 60 -17.06 -4.48 -15.92
C ASP A 60 -16.46 -3.53 -16.97
N ALA A 61 -17.29 -3.11 -17.92
CA ALA A 61 -16.88 -2.24 -19.02
C ALA A 61 -16.33 -0.89 -18.55
N SER A 62 -16.81 -0.39 -17.40
CA SER A 62 -16.31 0.86 -16.78
C SER A 62 -14.84 0.78 -16.36
N LEU A 63 -14.28 -0.42 -16.27
CA LEU A 63 -12.85 -0.66 -15.99
C LEU A 63 -11.97 -0.69 -17.23
N ILE A 64 -12.56 -0.57 -18.43
CA ILE A 64 -11.85 -0.49 -19.71
C ILE A 64 -11.71 0.99 -20.09
N ARG A 65 -10.48 1.46 -20.22
CA ARG A 65 -10.17 2.88 -20.41
C ARG A 65 -9.30 3.08 -21.63
N LYS A 66 -9.42 4.26 -22.26
CA LYS A 66 -8.67 4.62 -23.46
C LYS A 66 -7.61 5.68 -23.16
N TYR A 67 -6.40 5.45 -23.60
CA TYR A 67 -5.24 6.31 -23.46
C TYR A 67 -4.66 6.61 -24.85
N GLY A 68 -5.21 7.60 -25.53
CA GLY A 68 -4.85 7.88 -26.93
C GLY A 68 -5.21 6.70 -27.86
N SER A 69 -4.22 6.03 -28.42
CA SER A 69 -4.41 4.83 -29.27
C SER A 69 -4.44 3.52 -28.52
N LYS A 70 -4.19 3.55 -27.21
CA LYS A 70 -4.14 2.36 -26.35
C LYS A 70 -5.39 2.22 -25.51
N PHE A 71 -5.67 0.99 -25.14
CA PHE A 71 -6.67 0.64 -24.14
C PHE A 71 -6.00 -0.06 -22.96
N ARG A 72 -6.61 0.10 -21.79
CA ARG A 72 -6.22 -0.59 -20.56
C ARG A 72 -7.46 -1.06 -19.81
N VAL A 73 -7.37 -2.26 -19.25
CA VAL A 73 -8.31 -2.78 -18.27
C VAL A 73 -7.58 -3.02 -16.96
N ASP A 74 -8.22 -2.70 -15.84
CA ASP A 74 -7.79 -3.13 -14.52
C ASP A 74 -8.91 -3.96 -13.90
N ALA A 75 -8.71 -5.28 -13.82
CA ALA A 75 -9.58 -6.18 -13.09
C ALA A 75 -9.22 -6.09 -11.60
N VAL A 76 -10.14 -5.60 -10.77
CA VAL A 76 -9.96 -5.38 -9.33
C VAL A 76 -10.89 -6.29 -8.51
N GLY A 77 -10.53 -6.57 -7.26
CA GLY A 77 -11.28 -7.48 -6.41
C GLY A 77 -11.00 -8.96 -6.71
N LEU A 78 -9.75 -9.28 -7.04
CA LEU A 78 -9.30 -10.63 -7.34
C LEU A 78 -8.68 -11.30 -6.10
N LYS A 79 -8.94 -12.60 -5.91
CA LYS A 79 -8.20 -13.41 -4.92
C LYS A 79 -6.73 -13.52 -5.32
N ALA A 80 -5.86 -13.79 -4.35
CA ALA A 80 -4.51 -14.20 -4.68
C ALA A 80 -4.50 -15.50 -5.48
N GLY A 81 -3.64 -15.57 -6.48
CA GLY A 81 -3.49 -16.74 -7.36
C GLY A 81 -3.10 -16.37 -8.79
N ASP A 82 -3.07 -17.35 -9.66
CA ASP A 82 -2.69 -17.17 -11.05
C ASP A 82 -3.91 -16.96 -11.94
N TYR A 83 -3.79 -16.02 -12.89
CA TYR A 83 -4.85 -15.59 -13.79
C TYR A 83 -4.38 -15.46 -15.23
N THR A 84 -5.35 -15.50 -16.13
CA THR A 84 -5.23 -15.02 -17.51
C THR A 84 -6.31 -13.98 -17.79
N LEU A 85 -5.98 -12.98 -18.60
CA LEU A 85 -6.92 -11.98 -19.12
C LEU A 85 -7.14 -12.24 -20.62
N LYS A 86 -8.41 -12.34 -21.03
CA LYS A 86 -8.81 -12.52 -22.42
C LYS A 86 -9.50 -11.24 -22.91
N VAL A 87 -8.88 -10.56 -23.87
CA VAL A 87 -9.41 -9.37 -24.54
C VAL A 87 -10.09 -9.81 -25.83
N VAL A 88 -11.34 -9.40 -26.02
CA VAL A 88 -12.18 -9.73 -27.18
C VAL A 88 -12.59 -8.44 -27.88
N SER A 89 -12.29 -8.31 -29.17
CA SER A 89 -12.74 -7.17 -29.96
C SER A 89 -14.27 -7.22 -30.20
N VAL A 90 -14.92 -6.06 -30.21
CA VAL A 90 -16.36 -5.93 -30.48
C VAL A 90 -16.58 -4.98 -31.64
N LYS A 91 -17.30 -5.43 -32.66
CA LYS A 91 -17.67 -4.65 -33.85
C LYS A 91 -19.13 -4.85 -34.20
N GLY A 92 -19.87 -3.74 -34.36
CA GLY A 92 -21.32 -3.80 -34.60
C GLY A 92 -22.08 -4.56 -33.47
N GLY A 93 -21.63 -4.45 -32.22
CA GLY A 93 -22.21 -5.13 -31.06
C GLY A 93 -21.92 -6.64 -30.96
N LYS A 94 -21.08 -7.20 -31.86
CA LYS A 94 -20.73 -8.62 -31.87
C LYS A 94 -19.29 -8.84 -31.49
N GLU A 95 -19.04 -9.85 -30.65
CA GLU A 95 -17.71 -10.30 -30.31
C GLU A 95 -17.03 -10.95 -31.52
N GLY A 96 -15.76 -10.59 -31.75
CA GLY A 96 -14.91 -11.07 -32.81
C GLY A 96 -13.70 -11.86 -32.32
N ALA A 97 -12.53 -11.52 -32.84
CA ALA A 97 -11.27 -12.17 -32.46
C ALA A 97 -10.91 -11.87 -30.99
N SER A 98 -10.20 -12.79 -30.35
CA SER A 98 -9.74 -12.65 -28.97
C SER A 98 -8.29 -12.98 -28.79
N THR A 99 -7.64 -12.33 -27.83
CA THR A 99 -6.27 -12.61 -27.40
C THR A 99 -6.29 -12.89 -25.90
N THR A 100 -5.67 -13.99 -25.50
CA THR A 100 -5.51 -14.34 -24.09
C THR A 100 -4.07 -14.06 -23.66
N SER A 101 -3.90 -13.46 -22.50
CA SER A 101 -2.60 -13.15 -21.92
C SER A 101 -1.83 -14.41 -21.52
N LYS A 102 -0.52 -14.26 -21.30
CA LYS A 102 0.22 -15.19 -20.45
C LYS A 102 -0.39 -15.24 -19.04
N THR A 103 -0.07 -16.30 -18.30
CA THR A 103 -0.39 -16.38 -16.86
C THR A 103 0.30 -15.26 -16.08
N ILE A 104 -0.44 -14.61 -15.20
CA ILE A 104 0.00 -13.53 -14.30
C ILE A 104 -0.37 -13.90 -12.87
N SER A 105 0.47 -13.52 -11.91
CA SER A 105 0.24 -13.81 -10.49
C SER A 105 -0.31 -12.57 -9.78
N VAL A 106 -1.39 -12.74 -9.05
CA VAL A 106 -2.04 -11.76 -8.17
C VAL A 106 -1.71 -12.11 -6.73
N LYS A 107 -1.32 -11.12 -5.92
CA LYS A 107 -1.01 -11.28 -4.49
C LYS A 107 -2.11 -10.67 -3.63
N SER A 108 -2.21 -11.12 -2.37
CA SER A 108 -3.07 -10.47 -1.37
C SER A 108 -2.46 -9.17 -0.86
N HIS A 109 -3.29 -8.24 -0.44
CA HIS A 109 -2.88 -7.18 0.48
C HIS A 109 -2.51 -7.75 1.86
N ASP A 110 -1.58 -7.10 2.53
CA ASP A 110 -1.24 -7.41 3.93
C ASP A 110 -2.29 -6.79 4.87
N ARG A 111 -3.12 -7.64 5.46
CA ARG A 111 -4.18 -7.28 6.41
C ARG A 111 -3.71 -7.39 7.86
N SER A 112 -2.50 -6.93 8.15
CA SER A 112 -1.98 -6.80 9.51
C SER A 112 -2.36 -5.44 10.10
N GLY A 113 -2.44 -5.36 11.42
CA GLY A 113 -2.65 -4.10 12.13
C GLY A 113 -3.97 -4.01 12.89
N PHE A 114 -4.09 -2.95 13.68
CA PHE A 114 -5.24 -2.76 14.56
C PHE A 114 -6.58 -2.62 13.85
N ALA A 115 -6.62 -2.20 12.58
CA ALA A 115 -7.86 -2.13 11.81
C ALA A 115 -8.54 -3.49 11.61
N PHE A 116 -7.79 -4.58 11.80
CA PHE A 116 -8.28 -5.97 11.67
C PHE A 116 -8.54 -6.64 13.01
N SER A 117 -8.41 -5.92 14.13
CA SER A 117 -8.73 -6.43 15.47
C SER A 117 -10.19 -6.82 15.56
N ASN A 118 -10.50 -7.72 16.51
CA ASN A 118 -11.88 -8.17 16.79
C ASN A 118 -12.60 -8.76 15.56
N ASN A 119 -11.85 -9.35 14.61
CA ASN A 119 -12.35 -9.94 13.36
C ASN A 119 -13.03 -8.94 12.40
N HIS A 120 -12.74 -7.64 12.51
CA HIS A 120 -13.18 -6.66 11.54
C HIS A 120 -12.38 -6.78 10.23
N ILE A 121 -13.05 -6.51 9.12
CA ILE A 121 -12.46 -6.39 7.79
C ILE A 121 -12.98 -5.08 7.21
N PRO A 122 -12.18 -4.00 7.26
CA PRO A 122 -12.56 -2.70 6.73
C PRO A 122 -12.94 -2.75 5.26
N GLY A 123 -13.87 -1.88 4.85
CA GLY A 123 -14.24 -1.69 3.45
C GLY A 123 -15.25 -2.70 2.91
N ALA A 124 -15.46 -2.64 1.60
CA ALA A 124 -16.43 -3.41 0.85
C ALA A 124 -15.91 -4.78 0.36
N TYR A 125 -14.70 -5.18 0.78
CA TYR A 125 -14.07 -6.42 0.37
C TYR A 125 -13.96 -7.43 1.50
N ASN A 126 -13.91 -8.71 1.15
CA ASN A 126 -13.60 -9.82 2.04
C ASN A 126 -12.09 -9.92 2.28
N SER A 127 -11.68 -10.73 3.25
CA SER A 127 -10.26 -10.98 3.55
C SER A 127 -9.48 -11.60 2.38
N ASP A 128 -10.17 -12.24 1.43
CA ASP A 128 -9.58 -12.84 0.23
C ASP A 128 -9.51 -11.87 -0.97
N GLY A 129 -9.87 -10.60 -0.79
CA GLY A 129 -9.84 -9.56 -1.81
C GLY A 129 -11.09 -9.49 -2.70
N THR A 130 -12.06 -10.38 -2.55
CA THR A 130 -13.32 -10.34 -3.33
C THR A 130 -14.33 -9.37 -2.73
N LEU A 131 -15.21 -8.80 -3.54
CA LEU A 131 -16.30 -7.96 -3.03
C LEU A 131 -17.19 -8.73 -2.03
N LYS A 132 -17.59 -8.06 -0.97
CA LYS A 132 -18.58 -8.58 -0.01
C LYS A 132 -19.91 -8.81 -0.73
N LYS A 133 -20.70 -9.76 -0.23
CA LYS A 133 -22.04 -10.07 -0.76
C LYS A 133 -22.92 -8.80 -0.76
N ASN A 134 -23.66 -8.57 -1.83
CA ASN A 134 -24.54 -7.42 -2.06
C ASN A 134 -23.80 -6.06 -2.06
N ALA A 135 -22.48 -6.05 -2.28
CA ALA A 135 -21.75 -4.80 -2.43
C ALA A 135 -22.27 -4.00 -3.65
N VAL A 136 -22.47 -2.72 -3.44
CA VAL A 136 -22.75 -1.75 -4.51
C VAL A 136 -21.44 -1.17 -5.01
N VAL A 137 -21.27 -1.10 -6.33
CA VAL A 137 -20.09 -0.50 -6.96
C VAL A 137 -20.50 0.79 -7.66
N LEU A 138 -19.80 1.87 -7.33
CA LEU A 138 -19.95 3.17 -8.01
C LEU A 138 -18.67 3.50 -8.75
N TYR A 139 -18.79 3.98 -9.97
CA TYR A 139 -17.67 4.48 -10.77
C TYR A 139 -17.71 6.01 -10.83
N VAL A 140 -16.65 6.64 -10.33
CA VAL A 140 -16.52 8.08 -10.24
C VAL A 140 -15.33 8.53 -11.07
N SER A 141 -15.59 9.33 -12.08
CA SER A 141 -14.59 9.95 -12.96
C SER A 141 -14.78 11.46 -12.98
N GLU A 142 -13.94 12.18 -13.69
CA GLU A 142 -14.10 13.63 -13.90
C GLU A 142 -15.48 13.98 -14.50
N SER A 143 -16.00 13.17 -15.42
CA SER A 143 -17.31 13.39 -16.04
C SER A 143 -18.49 12.97 -15.15
N THR A 144 -18.31 12.04 -14.21
CA THR A 144 -19.42 11.48 -13.42
C THR A 144 -19.45 11.90 -11.95
N LYS A 145 -18.43 12.57 -11.43
CA LYS A 145 -18.30 12.96 -10.02
C LYS A 145 -19.55 13.66 -9.44
N ASN A 146 -20.22 14.48 -10.26
CA ASN A 146 -21.40 15.27 -9.87
C ASN A 146 -22.72 14.66 -10.37
N THR A 147 -22.68 13.57 -11.16
CA THR A 147 -23.87 12.97 -11.77
C THR A 147 -24.07 11.50 -11.44
N VAL A 148 -23.09 10.86 -10.81
CA VAL A 148 -23.22 9.47 -10.31
C VAL A 148 -24.43 9.37 -9.39
N LYS A 149 -25.21 8.28 -9.50
CA LYS A 149 -26.45 8.10 -8.77
C LYS A 149 -26.45 6.84 -7.93
N LEU A 150 -27.11 6.93 -6.78
CA LEU A 150 -27.42 5.78 -5.93
C LEU A 150 -28.73 6.02 -5.18
N ASP A 151 -29.58 5.01 -5.18
CA ASP A 151 -30.71 4.93 -4.25
C ASP A 151 -30.21 4.44 -2.89
N VAL A 152 -30.06 5.38 -1.94
CA VAL A 152 -29.57 5.12 -0.59
C VAL A 152 -30.75 4.83 0.34
N VAL A 153 -30.68 3.79 1.15
CA VAL A 153 -31.66 3.52 2.20
C VAL A 153 -31.53 4.58 3.30
N THR A 154 -32.57 5.41 3.45
CA THR A 154 -32.58 6.58 4.36
C THR A 154 -33.56 6.47 5.51
N SER A 155 -34.26 5.34 5.65
CA SER A 155 -35.17 5.11 6.76
C SER A 155 -35.15 3.68 7.30
N SER A 156 -35.51 3.53 8.57
CA SER A 156 -35.64 2.20 9.22
C SER A 156 -36.69 1.28 8.59
N LYS A 157 -37.60 1.82 7.77
CA LYS A 157 -38.61 1.07 7.05
C LYS A 157 -38.19 0.67 5.63
N GLY A 158 -36.92 0.89 5.28
CA GLY A 158 -36.37 0.55 3.97
C GLY A 158 -36.70 1.55 2.85
N ALA A 159 -37.24 2.74 3.16
CA ALA A 159 -37.42 3.77 2.14
C ALA A 159 -36.07 4.29 1.63
N THR A 160 -35.96 4.43 0.31
CA THR A 160 -34.77 4.94 -0.38
C THR A 160 -34.91 6.40 -0.79
N THR A 161 -33.81 7.07 -0.97
CA THR A 161 -33.70 8.39 -1.57
C THR A 161 -32.70 8.33 -2.71
N GLU A 162 -33.09 8.75 -3.92
CA GLU A 162 -32.16 8.93 -5.03
C GLU A 162 -31.20 10.07 -4.66
N CYS A 163 -29.90 9.75 -4.60
CA CYS A 163 -28.83 10.71 -4.38
C CYS A 163 -28.02 10.87 -5.65
N VAL A 164 -27.73 12.12 -6.05
CA VAL A 164 -26.99 12.46 -7.26
C VAL A 164 -25.73 13.22 -6.88
N GLY A 165 -24.58 12.77 -7.39
CA GLY A 165 -23.27 13.31 -7.05
C GLY A 165 -22.62 12.60 -5.85
N LEU A 166 -21.28 12.51 -5.89
CA LEU A 166 -20.50 11.73 -4.90
C LEU A 166 -20.81 12.18 -3.46
N GLN A 167 -20.70 13.49 -3.16
CA GLN A 167 -20.88 13.97 -1.79
C GLN A 167 -22.33 13.81 -1.30
N ASN A 168 -23.31 13.97 -2.16
CA ASN A 168 -24.72 13.78 -1.77
C ASN A 168 -25.03 12.33 -1.40
N ILE A 169 -24.43 11.37 -2.11
CA ILE A 169 -24.50 9.94 -1.75
C ILE A 169 -23.88 9.73 -0.36
N LEU A 170 -22.65 10.23 -0.13
CA LEU A 170 -21.98 10.09 1.16
C LEU A 170 -22.74 10.77 2.29
N THR A 171 -23.35 11.93 2.04
CA THR A 171 -24.17 12.64 3.01
C THR A 171 -25.41 11.85 3.43
N ALA A 172 -26.02 11.10 2.50
CA ALA A 172 -27.18 10.27 2.79
C ALA A 172 -26.82 9.07 3.70
N LEU A 173 -25.58 8.58 3.65
CA LEU A 173 -25.09 7.48 4.51
C LEU A 173 -25.15 7.85 6.00
N LYS A 174 -25.04 9.12 6.35
CA LYS A 174 -25.14 9.62 7.73
C LYS A 174 -26.47 9.25 8.41
N LYS A 175 -27.53 8.99 7.66
CA LYS A 175 -28.80 8.49 8.21
C LYS A 175 -28.63 7.11 8.88
N GLY A 176 -27.63 6.33 8.46
CA GLY A 176 -27.22 5.06 9.08
C GLY A 176 -28.24 3.91 8.88
N TYR A 177 -28.99 3.90 7.79
CA TYR A 177 -29.91 2.83 7.43
C TYR A 177 -29.45 2.03 6.22
N GLU A 178 -28.47 2.54 5.47
CA GLU A 178 -27.82 1.78 4.41
C GLU A 178 -26.90 0.72 5.04
N THR A 179 -27.01 -0.52 4.57
CA THR A 179 -26.22 -1.64 5.09
C THR A 179 -25.46 -2.40 4.00
N ARG A 180 -25.73 -2.07 2.72
CA ARG A 180 -24.98 -2.66 1.63
C ARG A 180 -23.53 -2.13 1.67
N PRO A 181 -22.50 -3.00 1.58
CA PRO A 181 -21.14 -2.54 1.39
C PRO A 181 -21.04 -1.67 0.13
N LEU A 182 -20.31 -0.56 0.21
CA LEU A 182 -20.19 0.41 -0.89
C LEU A 182 -18.73 0.48 -1.35
N ALA A 183 -18.45 0.10 -2.61
CA ALA A 183 -17.17 0.27 -3.27
C ALA A 183 -17.24 1.46 -4.24
N ILE A 184 -16.57 2.55 -3.91
CA ILE A 184 -16.47 3.76 -4.74
C ILE A 184 -15.14 3.70 -5.49
N ARG A 185 -15.20 3.52 -6.81
CA ARG A 185 -14.05 3.37 -7.70
C ARG A 185 -13.75 4.68 -8.42
N LEU A 186 -12.69 5.35 -7.98
CA LEU A 186 -12.19 6.58 -8.58
C LEU A 186 -11.39 6.25 -9.85
N ILE A 187 -11.70 6.90 -10.97
CA ILE A 187 -11.07 6.66 -12.26
C ILE A 187 -10.41 7.94 -12.79
N GLY A 188 -9.10 7.88 -12.96
CA GLY A 188 -8.30 8.97 -13.49
C GLY A 188 -8.19 10.17 -12.57
N ASN A 189 -7.82 11.32 -13.12
CA ASN A 189 -7.67 12.57 -12.38
C ASN A 189 -9.05 13.21 -12.18
N VAL A 190 -9.55 13.22 -10.94
CA VAL A 190 -10.82 13.83 -10.56
C VAL A 190 -10.53 15.12 -9.79
N THR A 191 -11.02 16.24 -10.33
CA THR A 191 -10.91 17.57 -9.73
C THR A 191 -12.20 17.95 -9.01
N ASP A 192 -12.17 18.83 -8.10
CA ASP A 192 -13.25 19.55 -7.41
C ASP A 192 -14.67 18.96 -7.53
N PRO A 193 -15.04 17.91 -6.80
CA PRO A 193 -16.43 17.46 -6.73
C PRO A 193 -17.31 18.58 -6.12
N THR A 194 -18.56 18.69 -6.57
CA THR A 194 -19.51 19.64 -5.97
C THR A 194 -20.03 19.17 -4.60
N ASP A 195 -20.63 20.08 -3.86
CA ASP A 195 -21.27 19.84 -2.57
C ASP A 195 -20.32 19.30 -1.47
N THR A 196 -19.01 19.51 -1.63
CA THR A 196 -18.00 19.20 -0.62
C THR A 196 -18.20 20.04 0.66
N ASP A 197 -17.69 19.55 1.78
CA ASP A 197 -17.66 20.25 3.05
C ASP A 197 -16.29 20.87 3.26
N HIS A 198 -16.13 22.16 3.02
CA HIS A 198 -14.83 22.86 3.07
C HIS A 198 -13.75 22.15 2.23
N GLY A 199 -14.01 21.96 0.93
CA GLY A 199 -13.05 21.34 0.00
C GLY A 199 -12.86 19.83 0.14
N ASP A 200 -13.42 19.19 1.17
CA ASP A 200 -13.31 17.74 1.40
C ASP A 200 -14.58 16.98 1.02
N ILE A 201 -14.44 15.77 0.50
CA ILE A 201 -15.51 14.79 0.60
C ILE A 201 -15.56 14.24 2.02
N VAL A 202 -16.77 14.00 2.54
CA VAL A 202 -16.97 13.57 3.92
C VAL A 202 -17.67 12.23 3.97
N ILE A 203 -16.99 11.21 4.54
CA ILE A 203 -17.56 9.92 4.90
C ILE A 203 -17.98 10.00 6.36
N ASP A 204 -19.28 10.24 6.62
CA ASP A 204 -19.87 10.30 7.97
C ASP A 204 -21.01 9.27 8.07
N MET A 205 -20.85 8.26 8.92
CA MET A 205 -21.84 7.20 9.13
C MET A 205 -22.72 7.43 10.36
N GLY A 206 -22.63 8.59 11.01
CA GLY A 206 -23.43 8.96 12.17
C GLY A 206 -23.25 8.02 13.37
N LYS A 207 -22.09 7.37 13.52
CA LYS A 207 -21.78 6.34 14.55
C LYS A 207 -22.68 5.07 14.44
N LYS A 208 -23.18 4.77 13.27
CA LYS A 208 -23.97 3.55 13.03
C LYS A 208 -23.06 2.41 12.58
N GLU A 209 -23.43 1.21 13.00
CA GLU A 209 -22.76 -0.03 12.67
C GLU A 209 -23.46 -0.75 11.51
N GLY A 210 -22.76 -1.69 10.87
CA GLY A 210 -23.31 -2.59 9.85
C GLY A 210 -23.15 -2.12 8.41
N MET A 211 -22.57 -0.95 8.17
CA MET A 211 -22.17 -0.46 6.86
C MET A 211 -20.65 -0.51 6.69
N SER A 212 -20.18 -0.72 5.49
CA SER A 212 -18.76 -0.61 5.16
C SER A 212 -18.56 0.13 3.83
N VAL A 213 -17.49 0.93 3.75
CA VAL A 213 -17.17 1.74 2.56
C VAL A 213 -15.72 1.53 2.17
N THR A 214 -15.48 1.25 0.88
CA THR A 214 -14.16 1.37 0.26
C THR A 214 -14.17 2.53 -0.72
N LEU A 215 -13.23 3.46 -0.60
CA LEU A 215 -12.88 4.42 -1.62
C LEU A 215 -11.57 3.98 -2.25
N GLU A 216 -11.60 3.56 -3.52
CA GLU A 216 -10.43 2.99 -4.19
C GLU A 216 -10.15 3.63 -5.54
N GLY A 217 -8.87 3.78 -5.86
CA GLY A 217 -8.44 4.16 -7.20
C GLY A 217 -8.32 2.96 -8.13
N VAL A 218 -8.74 3.12 -9.36
CA VAL A 218 -8.60 2.10 -10.42
C VAL A 218 -7.35 2.39 -11.24
N GLY A 219 -6.46 1.40 -11.34
CA GLY A 219 -5.20 1.54 -12.08
C GLY A 219 -4.19 2.41 -11.36
N ASN A 220 -3.27 3.00 -12.11
CA ASN A 220 -2.14 3.74 -11.54
C ASN A 220 -2.30 5.27 -11.60
N ASP A 221 -3.41 5.79 -12.11
CA ASP A 221 -3.63 7.21 -12.38
C ASP A 221 -4.81 7.83 -11.60
N ALA A 222 -5.51 7.04 -10.78
CA ALA A 222 -6.60 7.55 -9.96
C ALA A 222 -6.10 8.59 -8.96
N THR A 223 -6.63 9.82 -9.06
CA THR A 223 -6.13 10.97 -8.29
C THR A 223 -7.28 11.85 -7.82
N ALA A 224 -7.29 12.17 -6.52
CA ALA A 224 -8.03 13.27 -5.91
C ALA A 224 -7.18 14.53 -6.03
N ASN A 225 -7.56 15.46 -6.89
CA ASN A 225 -6.76 16.63 -7.21
C ASN A 225 -7.52 17.91 -6.83
N GLY A 226 -7.04 18.63 -5.84
CA GLY A 226 -7.64 19.84 -5.31
C GLY A 226 -8.66 19.62 -4.19
N TRP A 227 -8.88 18.39 -3.73
CA TRP A 227 -9.82 18.08 -2.66
C TRP A 227 -9.30 16.97 -1.73
N GLY A 228 -9.69 17.08 -0.46
CA GLY A 228 -9.32 16.13 0.59
C GLY A 228 -10.43 15.12 0.91
N ILE A 229 -10.12 14.21 1.83
CA ILE A 229 -11.02 13.15 2.29
C ILE A 229 -11.13 13.22 3.80
N ARG A 230 -12.33 13.43 4.33
CA ARG A 230 -12.58 13.47 5.77
C ARG A 230 -13.44 12.29 6.18
N VAL A 231 -12.97 11.50 7.16
CA VAL A 231 -13.72 10.38 7.75
C VAL A 231 -14.07 10.72 9.19
N LYS A 232 -15.35 10.64 9.55
CA LYS A 232 -15.81 10.90 10.91
C LYS A 232 -17.01 10.03 11.30
N ASN A 233 -17.10 9.67 12.59
CA ASN A 233 -18.20 8.87 13.14
C ASN A 233 -18.49 7.60 12.31
N ALA A 234 -17.43 6.98 11.78
CA ALA A 234 -17.51 5.87 10.83
C ALA A 234 -16.73 4.65 11.31
N GLN A 235 -17.12 3.48 10.81
CA GLN A 235 -16.37 2.25 11.01
C GLN A 235 -16.32 1.42 9.72
N ASP A 236 -15.37 0.48 9.70
CA ASP A 236 -15.16 -0.42 8.56
C ASP A 236 -14.97 0.35 7.23
N VAL A 237 -14.10 1.37 7.27
CA VAL A 237 -13.73 2.17 6.09
C VAL A 237 -12.35 1.75 5.58
N GLU A 238 -12.24 1.57 4.27
CA GLU A 238 -10.99 1.34 3.55
C GLU A 238 -10.79 2.45 2.52
N ILE A 239 -9.59 3.04 2.48
CA ILE A 239 -9.18 4.01 1.45
C ILE A 239 -7.88 3.48 0.84
N ARG A 240 -7.85 3.27 -0.49
CA ARG A 240 -6.69 2.65 -1.13
C ARG A 240 -6.42 3.10 -2.56
N ASN A 241 -5.16 3.01 -2.96
CA ASN A 241 -4.70 3.18 -4.34
C ASN A 241 -5.08 4.53 -4.98
N ILE A 242 -5.07 5.61 -4.19
CA ILE A 242 -5.42 6.96 -4.64
C ILE A 242 -4.21 7.88 -4.48
N GLY A 243 -3.93 8.72 -5.48
CA GLY A 243 -3.06 9.88 -5.32
C GLY A 243 -3.87 11.07 -4.79
N ILE A 244 -3.39 11.76 -3.76
CA ILE A 244 -4.02 12.94 -3.21
C ILE A 244 -3.05 14.11 -3.35
N MET A 245 -3.45 15.16 -4.06
CA MET A 245 -2.58 16.31 -4.36
C MET A 245 -3.35 17.64 -4.42
N ASN A 246 -2.61 18.72 -4.25
CA ASN A 246 -3.12 20.09 -4.41
C ASN A 246 -4.33 20.43 -3.53
N VAL A 247 -4.50 19.76 -2.39
CA VAL A 247 -5.56 20.05 -1.42
C VAL A 247 -5.32 21.43 -0.82
N ASP A 248 -6.38 22.20 -0.63
CA ASP A 248 -6.30 23.52 0.01
C ASP A 248 -6.01 23.36 1.50
N SER A 249 -4.87 23.87 1.94
CA SER A 249 -4.39 23.69 3.31
C SER A 249 -5.12 24.56 4.35
N ASP A 250 -5.82 25.58 3.94
CA ASP A 250 -6.67 26.36 4.85
C ASP A 250 -8.01 25.64 5.11
N GLU A 251 -8.36 24.65 4.29
CA GLU A 251 -9.57 23.84 4.42
C GLU A 251 -9.34 22.51 5.10
N GLY A 252 -8.16 21.86 4.93
CA GLY A 252 -7.89 20.62 5.62
C GLY A 252 -6.66 19.80 5.18
N ASP A 253 -6.59 18.60 5.74
CA ASP A 253 -5.57 17.59 5.44
C ASP A 253 -5.86 16.88 4.12
N ASN A 254 -4.86 16.22 3.52
CA ASN A 254 -5.15 15.35 2.35
C ASN A 254 -6.13 14.24 2.73
N ILE A 255 -5.88 13.54 3.86
CA ILE A 255 -6.88 12.65 4.49
C ILE A 255 -6.89 12.93 6.00
N GLY A 256 -8.06 13.26 6.54
CA GLY A 256 -8.27 13.48 7.97
C GLY A 256 -9.24 12.47 8.59
N LEU A 257 -8.77 11.61 9.51
CA LEU A 257 -9.63 10.80 10.34
C LEU A 257 -10.00 11.61 11.59
N GLN A 258 -11.19 12.20 11.57
CA GLN A 258 -11.68 13.06 12.64
C GLN A 258 -12.70 12.30 13.48
N GLN A 259 -12.49 12.28 14.77
CA GLN A 259 -13.31 11.76 15.86
C GLN A 259 -14.20 10.53 15.61
N ASP A 260 -14.11 9.63 16.56
CA ASP A 260 -15.01 8.49 16.76
C ASP A 260 -15.04 7.48 15.59
N ASN A 261 -13.93 7.36 14.84
CA ASN A 261 -13.79 6.30 13.84
C ASN A 261 -13.23 5.03 14.47
N LYS A 262 -13.59 3.87 13.90
CA LYS A 262 -13.06 2.57 14.28
C LYS A 262 -12.84 1.70 13.05
N TYR A 263 -11.82 0.83 13.09
CA TYR A 263 -11.56 -0.13 12.02
C TYR A 263 -11.43 0.56 10.65
N VAL A 264 -10.52 1.54 10.57
CA VAL A 264 -10.22 2.24 9.32
C VAL A 264 -8.85 1.83 8.82
N TRP A 265 -8.78 1.49 7.55
CA TRP A 265 -7.56 1.12 6.86
C TRP A 265 -7.28 2.06 5.68
N VAL A 266 -6.16 2.79 5.73
CA VAL A 266 -5.69 3.64 4.62
C VAL A 266 -4.38 3.06 4.11
N HIS A 267 -4.35 2.66 2.82
CA HIS A 267 -3.19 1.97 2.29
C HIS A 267 -2.95 2.17 0.79
N ASN A 268 -1.70 1.97 0.39
CA ASN A 268 -1.28 2.09 -1.01
C ASN A 268 -1.70 3.41 -1.67
N CYS A 269 -1.72 4.50 -0.90
CA CYS A 269 -1.99 5.85 -1.39
C CYS A 269 -0.69 6.64 -1.57
N ASP A 270 -0.68 7.58 -2.54
CA ASP A 270 0.36 8.57 -2.71
C ASP A 270 -0.09 9.91 -2.13
N PHE A 271 0.69 10.45 -1.20
CA PHE A 271 0.44 11.76 -0.59
C PHE A 271 1.42 12.78 -1.14
N PHE A 272 0.92 13.72 -1.91
CA PHE A 272 1.70 14.79 -2.51
C PHE A 272 1.49 16.12 -1.76
N TYR A 273 2.15 17.18 -2.21
CA TYR A 273 1.93 18.52 -1.70
C TYR A 273 0.46 18.97 -1.81
N GLY A 274 0.00 19.68 -0.79
CA GLY A 274 -1.16 20.56 -0.88
C GLY A 274 -0.77 21.97 -1.35
N HIS A 275 -1.75 22.85 -1.46
CA HIS A 275 -1.53 24.28 -1.58
C HIS A 275 -0.92 24.82 -0.27
N ALA A 276 -0.11 25.86 -0.36
CA ALA A 276 0.42 26.50 0.84
C ALA A 276 -0.73 27.18 1.61
N GLY A 277 -0.85 26.84 2.89
CA GLY A 277 -1.82 27.47 3.78
C GLY A 277 -1.33 28.78 4.39
N SER A 278 -2.15 29.35 5.29
CA SER A 278 -1.86 30.60 5.98
C SER A 278 -0.75 30.48 7.04
N ASP A 279 -0.53 29.27 7.57
CA ASP A 279 0.50 29.02 8.58
C ASP A 279 1.87 28.76 7.94
N LYS A 280 2.93 29.22 8.62
CA LYS A 280 4.32 29.09 8.12
C LYS A 280 4.79 27.65 7.93
N ASP A 281 4.20 26.69 8.64
CA ASP A 281 4.54 25.27 8.52
C ASP A 281 3.64 24.53 7.49
N GLN A 282 2.81 25.26 6.75
CA GLN A 282 1.94 24.75 5.69
C GLN A 282 2.43 25.06 4.27
N VAL A 283 3.73 25.32 4.11
CA VAL A 283 4.30 25.66 2.78
C VAL A 283 4.25 24.53 1.77
N LYS A 284 4.19 23.27 2.25
CA LYS A 284 4.06 22.02 1.47
C LYS A 284 2.65 21.42 1.55
N GLY A 285 1.69 22.14 2.12
CA GLY A 285 0.36 21.61 2.46
C GLY A 285 0.14 21.49 3.97
N ASP A 286 -1.07 21.14 4.40
CA ASP A 286 -1.34 20.78 5.79
C ASP A 286 -0.97 19.30 6.06
N GLY A 287 -1.62 18.60 6.98
CA GLY A 287 -1.34 17.20 7.27
C GLY A 287 -1.60 16.29 6.06
N ALA A 288 -0.71 15.32 5.80
CA ALA A 288 -0.96 14.40 4.70
C ALA A 288 -1.99 13.33 5.10
N LEU A 289 -1.82 12.70 6.28
CA LEU A 289 -2.72 11.67 6.78
C LEU A 289 -2.81 11.77 8.30
N ASP A 290 -3.74 12.57 8.78
CA ASP A 290 -3.91 12.88 10.19
C ASP A 290 -5.02 12.03 10.83
N CYS A 291 -4.86 11.74 12.13
CA CYS A 291 -5.82 10.94 12.88
C CYS A 291 -6.00 11.50 14.30
N LYS A 292 -7.25 11.68 14.71
CA LYS A 292 -7.59 12.10 16.06
C LYS A 292 -8.89 11.45 16.54
N LYS A 293 -8.98 11.14 17.84
CA LYS A 293 -10.16 10.54 18.49
C LYS A 293 -10.71 9.30 17.77
N SER A 294 -9.83 8.49 17.21
CA SER A 294 -10.20 7.30 16.44
C SER A 294 -9.34 6.14 16.91
N THR A 295 -9.82 4.91 16.86
CA THR A 295 -9.11 3.74 17.36
C THR A 295 -9.27 2.53 16.44
N TYR A 296 -8.39 1.53 16.59
CA TYR A 296 -8.30 0.39 15.69
C TYR A 296 -8.07 0.84 14.24
N ILE A 297 -7.01 1.61 14.03
CA ILE A 297 -6.62 2.20 12.76
C ILE A 297 -5.36 1.52 12.22
N THR A 298 -5.26 1.40 10.90
CA THR A 298 -4.02 0.96 10.23
C THR A 298 -3.73 1.84 9.02
N PHE A 299 -2.51 2.35 8.97
CA PHE A 299 -1.95 3.04 7.80
C PHE A 299 -0.77 2.23 7.27
N SER A 300 -0.88 1.73 6.03
CA SER A 300 0.13 0.81 5.51
C SER A 300 0.42 0.99 4.03
N TYR A 301 1.67 0.73 3.64
CA TYR A 301 2.10 0.81 2.24
C TYR A 301 1.76 2.13 1.55
N ASN A 302 1.66 3.24 2.29
CA ASN A 302 1.48 4.57 1.73
C ASN A 302 2.83 5.18 1.36
N HIS A 303 2.84 6.05 0.36
CA HIS A 303 4.02 6.78 -0.07
C HIS A 303 3.81 8.28 0.17
N PHE A 304 4.65 8.86 1.01
CA PHE A 304 4.64 10.27 1.38
C PHE A 304 5.75 11.01 0.65
N TRP A 305 5.39 11.84 -0.32
CA TRP A 305 6.29 12.53 -1.24
C TRP A 305 6.67 13.92 -0.70
N ASP A 306 7.80 14.03 0.00
CA ASP A 306 8.35 15.29 0.53
C ASP A 306 7.36 16.15 1.34
N ASN A 307 6.41 15.52 2.02
CA ASN A 307 5.41 16.25 2.84
C ASN A 307 6.07 16.99 4.00
N GLY A 308 5.58 18.19 4.29
CA GLY A 308 6.04 18.96 5.46
C GLY A 308 5.60 18.34 6.79
N LYS A 309 4.37 17.80 6.82
CA LYS A 309 3.68 17.23 7.98
C LYS A 309 2.95 15.95 7.56
N SER A 310 3.58 14.77 7.75
CA SER A 310 3.01 13.53 7.22
C SER A 310 1.84 13.00 8.05
N ASN A 311 2.03 12.76 9.37
CA ASN A 311 1.01 12.13 10.20
C ASN A 311 0.94 12.76 11.59
N LEU A 312 -0.03 13.61 11.85
CA LEU A 312 -0.38 14.02 13.21
C LEU A 312 -1.33 12.98 13.80
N LEU A 313 -0.98 12.47 14.97
CA LEU A 313 -1.78 11.50 15.71
C LEU A 313 -2.15 12.05 17.07
N GLY A 314 -3.47 12.21 17.30
CA GLY A 314 -4.02 12.78 18.51
C GLY A 314 -3.98 14.31 18.54
N LEU A 315 -4.93 14.92 19.23
CA LEU A 315 -5.01 16.37 19.43
C LEU A 315 -5.21 16.72 20.91
N SER A 316 -6.35 16.34 21.48
CA SER A 316 -6.77 16.75 22.81
C SER A 316 -7.63 15.70 23.52
N GLU A 317 -7.43 14.44 23.18
CA GLU A 317 -8.22 13.31 23.71
C GLU A 317 -8.11 13.17 25.22
N GLY A 318 -6.93 13.45 25.76
CA GLY A 318 -6.66 13.40 27.20
C GLY A 318 -6.65 11.99 27.78
N THR A 319 -6.62 10.94 26.95
CA THR A 319 -6.52 9.53 27.35
C THR A 319 -5.56 8.75 26.46
N THR A 320 -4.89 7.74 27.04
CA THR A 320 -4.05 6.78 26.33
C THR A 320 -4.71 5.40 26.25
N ASP A 321 -5.84 5.20 26.91
CA ASP A 321 -6.51 3.92 26.99
C ASP A 321 -7.45 3.71 25.81
N GLY A 322 -7.30 2.58 25.13
CA GLY A 322 -8.16 2.21 24.00
C GLY A 322 -7.95 2.98 22.71
N LEU A 323 -6.89 3.79 22.60
CA LEU A 323 -6.50 4.48 21.38
C LEU A 323 -5.35 3.73 20.71
N TYR A 324 -5.67 2.84 19.78
CA TYR A 324 -4.73 1.95 19.11
C TYR A 324 -4.61 2.24 17.63
N ILE A 325 -3.37 2.32 17.14
CA ILE A 325 -3.06 2.54 15.71
C ILE A 325 -1.81 1.79 15.30
N THR A 326 -1.79 1.37 14.04
CA THR A 326 -0.63 0.78 13.38
C THR A 326 -0.17 1.62 12.19
N TYR A 327 1.14 1.79 12.06
CA TYR A 327 1.81 2.29 10.87
C TYR A 327 2.80 1.25 10.38
N HIS A 328 2.61 0.67 9.19
CA HIS A 328 3.57 -0.32 8.68
C HIS A 328 3.81 -0.20 7.18
N HIS A 329 5.04 -0.52 6.77
CA HIS A 329 5.46 -0.51 5.37
C HIS A 329 5.17 0.81 4.64
N ASN A 330 5.07 1.94 5.34
CA ASN A 330 4.96 3.24 4.71
C ASN A 330 6.32 3.75 4.26
N TRP A 331 6.37 4.46 3.14
CA TRP A 331 7.55 5.16 2.64
C TRP A 331 7.45 6.65 2.95
N TYR A 332 8.31 7.12 3.81
CA TYR A 332 8.48 8.54 4.10
C TYR A 332 9.64 9.08 3.29
N ASP A 333 9.35 9.45 2.03
CA ASP A 333 10.32 9.78 0.99
C ASP A 333 10.62 11.29 1.02
N HIS A 334 11.75 11.66 1.61
CA HIS A 334 12.25 13.03 1.81
C HIS A 334 11.31 13.96 2.61
N SER A 335 10.24 13.44 3.17
CA SER A 335 9.30 14.23 3.98
C SER A 335 9.93 14.74 5.29
N ASP A 336 9.45 15.89 5.79
CA ASP A 336 10.14 16.61 6.88
C ASP A 336 9.93 15.97 8.25
N SER A 337 8.65 15.75 8.66
CA SER A 337 8.31 15.46 10.06
C SER A 337 6.98 14.72 10.24
N ARG A 338 6.74 14.29 11.48
CA ARG A 338 5.52 13.63 11.91
C ARG A 338 5.33 12.25 11.25
N HIS A 339 6.26 11.32 11.52
CA HIS A 339 6.22 9.97 10.94
C HIS A 339 6.13 8.84 12.00
N PRO A 340 5.09 8.82 12.88
CA PRO A 340 4.10 9.86 13.20
C PRO A 340 4.54 10.79 14.36
N ARG A 341 3.85 11.95 14.54
CA ARG A 341 3.85 12.68 15.81
C ARG A 341 2.67 12.23 16.67
N VAL A 342 2.96 11.62 17.81
CA VAL A 342 1.97 10.89 18.61
C VAL A 342 1.64 11.62 19.91
N ARG A 343 0.34 11.80 20.17
CA ARG A 343 -0.25 12.25 21.44
C ARG A 343 -1.22 11.22 21.95
N TYR A 344 -1.11 10.82 23.22
CA TYR A 344 -2.02 9.94 23.96
C TYR A 344 -2.14 8.49 23.47
N TYR A 345 -1.86 8.18 22.21
CA TYR A 345 -2.08 6.87 21.60
C TYR A 345 -1.05 5.82 22.01
N SER A 346 -1.49 4.57 21.92
CA SER A 346 -0.62 3.39 21.81
C SER A 346 -0.41 3.08 20.34
N ALA A 347 0.77 3.40 19.81
CA ALA A 347 1.08 3.30 18.39
C ALA A 347 2.13 2.22 18.11
N HIS A 348 1.79 1.24 17.27
CA HIS A 348 2.73 0.27 16.73
C HIS A 348 3.22 0.75 15.37
N VAL A 349 4.52 1.02 15.28
CA VAL A 349 5.18 1.59 14.09
C VAL A 349 6.27 0.63 13.64
N TYR A 350 6.00 -0.19 12.61
CA TYR A 350 6.92 -1.25 12.21
C TYR A 350 7.12 -1.34 10.71
N ASN A 351 8.30 -1.81 10.32
CA ASN A 351 8.67 -2.04 8.91
C ASN A 351 8.46 -0.85 7.97
N ASN A 352 8.48 0.39 8.48
CA ASN A 352 8.44 1.57 7.63
C ASN A 352 9.84 1.92 7.10
N TYR A 353 9.90 2.59 5.96
CA TYR A 353 11.11 3.14 5.39
C TYR A 353 11.11 4.67 5.51
N TYR A 354 12.10 5.17 6.23
CA TYR A 354 12.37 6.60 6.45
C TYR A 354 13.57 6.98 5.59
N ASP A 355 13.35 7.83 4.59
CA ASP A 355 14.28 8.10 3.52
C ASP A 355 14.59 9.59 3.39
N GLY A 356 15.73 10.04 3.90
CA GLY A 356 16.17 11.44 3.79
C GLY A 356 15.33 12.45 4.58
N ASN A 357 14.82 12.10 5.77
CA ASN A 357 13.89 12.95 6.51
C ASN A 357 14.58 14.12 7.22
N ALA A 358 14.13 15.35 6.90
CA ALA A 358 14.81 16.59 7.27
C ALA A 358 14.70 16.96 8.75
N LYS A 359 13.61 16.61 9.42
CA LYS A 359 13.36 16.99 10.83
C LYS A 359 13.37 15.77 11.74
N TYR A 360 12.31 14.95 11.78
CA TYR A 360 12.29 13.76 12.63
C TYR A 360 11.38 12.66 12.06
N GLY A 361 11.67 11.43 12.44
CA GLY A 361 10.85 10.26 12.22
C GLY A 361 9.66 10.22 13.20
N ALA A 362 9.66 9.27 14.15
CA ALA A 362 8.61 9.20 15.16
C ALA A 362 8.86 10.18 16.31
N GLY A 363 7.79 10.85 16.76
CA GLY A 363 7.82 11.77 17.89
C GLY A 363 6.76 11.44 18.94
N SER A 364 7.16 11.26 20.21
CA SER A 364 6.29 10.88 21.31
C SER A 364 6.02 12.06 22.26
N THR A 365 4.73 12.43 22.45
CA THR A 365 4.27 13.49 23.35
C THR A 365 3.07 13.06 24.17
N LEU A 366 2.71 13.86 25.18
CA LEU A 366 1.48 13.79 25.98
C LEU A 366 1.10 12.36 26.39
N GLY A 367 2.07 11.63 26.97
CA GLY A 367 1.82 10.29 27.54
C GLY A 367 1.60 9.18 26.51
N SER A 368 1.91 9.41 25.25
CA SER A 368 1.83 8.35 24.23
C SER A 368 2.84 7.22 24.49
N SER A 369 2.47 6.01 24.11
CA SER A 369 3.33 4.83 24.08
C SER A 369 3.56 4.41 22.64
N VAL A 370 4.81 4.50 22.15
CA VAL A 370 5.16 4.23 20.75
C VAL A 370 6.09 3.03 20.69
N PHE A 371 5.69 1.96 20.01
CA PHE A 371 6.53 0.80 19.75
C PHE A 371 7.10 0.90 18.34
N MET A 372 8.40 1.14 18.27
CA MET A 372 9.17 1.23 17.03
C MET A 372 9.86 -0.11 16.75
N GLU A 373 9.42 -0.86 15.74
CA GLU A 373 9.91 -2.21 15.49
C GLU A 373 10.38 -2.38 14.03
N ALA A 374 11.61 -2.85 13.86
CA ALA A 374 12.15 -3.29 12.58
C ALA A 374 11.98 -2.27 11.43
N ASN A 375 12.04 -0.97 11.71
CA ASN A 375 12.01 0.09 10.71
C ASN A 375 13.40 0.30 10.11
N TYR A 376 13.45 0.80 8.87
CA TYR A 376 14.68 1.19 8.19
C TYR A 376 14.77 2.70 8.06
N PHE A 377 15.85 3.30 8.58
CA PHE A 377 16.12 4.73 8.51
C PHE A 377 17.38 4.99 7.69
N ARG A 378 17.26 5.79 6.64
CA ARG A 378 18.35 6.31 5.83
C ARG A 378 18.38 7.84 5.92
N ASN A 379 19.47 8.41 6.43
CA ASN A 379 19.60 9.86 6.56
C ASN A 379 18.39 10.56 7.21
N CYS A 380 17.74 9.91 8.17
CA CYS A 380 16.67 10.51 8.97
C CYS A 380 17.32 11.26 10.15
N LYS A 381 17.22 12.59 10.16
CA LYS A 381 17.96 13.45 11.10
C LYS A 381 17.80 13.08 12.57
N TYR A 382 16.56 12.79 12.99
CA TYR A 382 16.20 12.28 14.31
C TYR A 382 15.24 11.12 14.15
N PRO A 383 15.71 9.86 14.08
CA PRO A 383 14.82 8.70 13.84
C PRO A 383 13.66 8.60 14.83
N MET A 384 13.93 8.88 16.08
CA MET A 384 12.99 8.86 17.19
C MET A 384 13.24 10.04 18.09
N MET A 385 12.19 10.68 18.59
CA MET A 385 12.28 11.79 19.52
C MET A 385 11.22 11.69 20.62
N THR A 386 11.62 11.92 21.84
CA THR A 386 10.69 12.15 22.95
C THR A 386 10.70 13.62 23.33
N SER A 387 9.54 14.24 23.44
CA SER A 387 9.41 15.68 23.68
C SER A 387 10.07 16.11 24.99
N MET A 388 10.82 17.21 24.96
CA MET A 388 11.50 17.87 26.07
C MET A 388 12.65 17.07 26.68
N GLN A 389 13.19 16.07 25.96
CA GLN A 389 14.35 15.29 26.41
C GLN A 389 15.17 14.75 25.21
N GLY A 390 16.30 14.12 25.50
CA GLY A 390 17.13 13.47 24.49
C GLY A 390 17.58 14.43 23.38
N SER A 391 17.49 13.97 22.14
CA SER A 391 17.92 14.76 20.97
C SER A 391 17.08 16.02 20.74
N ASP A 392 15.85 16.09 21.26
CA ASP A 392 15.01 17.28 21.22
C ASP A 392 15.63 18.46 21.98
N ILE A 393 16.36 18.17 23.04
CA ILE A 393 17.03 19.15 23.91
C ILE A 393 18.52 19.32 23.59
N TYR A 394 19.16 18.19 23.19
CA TYR A 394 20.61 18.15 22.95
C TYR A 394 20.97 18.17 21.47
N ALA A 395 20.30 18.91 20.63
CA ALA A 395 20.50 18.94 19.16
C ALA A 395 21.95 19.24 18.70
N GLY A 396 22.92 18.50 19.25
CA GLY A 396 24.35 18.59 18.94
C GLY A 396 25.20 19.23 20.04
N GLY A 397 24.66 19.46 21.24
CA GLY A 397 25.36 20.05 22.38
C GLY A 397 25.46 19.12 23.60
N SER A 398 26.38 19.38 24.51
CA SER A 398 26.54 18.65 25.79
C SER A 398 25.75 19.26 26.93
N LYS A 399 24.94 20.29 26.68
CA LYS A 399 24.15 20.99 27.68
C LYS A 399 22.66 20.94 27.33
N ARG A 400 21.85 20.62 28.33
CA ARG A 400 20.39 20.72 28.21
C ARG A 400 19.96 22.17 27.96
N ASP A 401 19.26 22.43 26.88
CA ASP A 401 18.79 23.76 26.50
C ASP A 401 17.33 23.72 26.05
N GLU A 402 16.41 23.67 26.99
CA GLU A 402 14.97 23.61 26.74
C GLU A 402 14.44 24.84 25.99
N LYS A 403 15.12 25.99 26.15
CA LYS A 403 14.67 27.25 25.59
C LYS A 403 14.92 27.35 24.08
N ASN A 404 16.10 26.88 23.64
CA ASN A 404 16.59 27.10 22.28
C ASN A 404 16.53 25.85 21.40
N ASN A 405 16.56 24.66 22.00
CA ASN A 405 16.69 23.40 21.28
C ASN A 405 15.43 22.52 21.26
N ALA A 406 14.38 22.81 22.03
CA ALA A 406 13.11 22.11 21.93
C ALA A 406 12.49 22.33 20.53
N THR A 407 12.80 21.43 19.61
CA THR A 407 12.54 21.57 18.17
C THR A 407 11.24 20.94 17.74
N PHE A 408 10.71 20.03 18.55
CA PHE A 408 9.66 19.11 18.16
C PHE A 408 8.31 19.55 18.76
N SER A 409 8.26 19.74 20.08
CA SER A 409 7.07 20.12 20.81
C SER A 409 7.51 20.71 22.16
N LYS A 410 6.69 21.55 22.77
CA LYS A 410 6.84 21.97 24.16
C LYS A 410 5.84 21.27 25.08
N GLU A 411 5.23 20.21 24.59
CA GLU A 411 4.29 19.37 25.34
C GLU A 411 5.04 18.40 26.26
N ALA A 412 4.38 17.87 27.27
CA ALA A 412 4.91 16.74 28.06
C ALA A 412 5.35 15.59 27.14
N GLY A 413 6.36 14.83 27.53
CA GLY A 413 6.81 13.67 26.75
C GLY A 413 5.86 12.48 26.87
N GLY A 414 5.98 11.54 25.96
CA GLY A 414 5.51 10.17 26.09
C GLY A 414 6.71 9.23 26.23
N THR A 415 6.62 8.01 25.73
CA THR A 415 7.71 7.02 25.80
C THR A 415 7.78 6.21 24.51
N ILE A 416 8.99 5.96 24.04
CA ILE A 416 9.26 5.10 22.87
C ILE A 416 9.99 3.84 23.33
N LYS A 417 9.46 2.67 22.97
CA LYS A 417 10.17 1.38 22.99
C LYS A 417 10.70 1.10 21.60
N ALA A 418 11.97 0.71 21.47
CA ALA A 418 12.60 0.44 20.18
C ALA A 418 13.20 -0.97 20.13
N TYR A 419 12.87 -1.73 19.09
CA TYR A 419 13.38 -3.07 18.84
C TYR A 419 13.76 -3.26 17.38
N ASN A 420 14.94 -3.80 17.15
CA ASN A 420 15.41 -4.24 15.81
C ASN A 420 15.34 -3.19 14.69
N ASN A 421 15.40 -1.88 15.01
CA ASN A 421 15.44 -0.83 13.99
C ASN A 421 16.85 -0.70 13.41
N PHE A 422 16.95 -0.47 12.09
CA PHE A 422 18.19 -0.22 11.40
C PHE A 422 18.31 1.26 11.02
N MET A 423 19.46 1.86 11.31
CA MET A 423 19.73 3.28 11.06
C MET A 423 21.06 3.44 10.35
N GLU A 424 21.08 4.17 9.24
CA GLU A 424 22.28 4.48 8.48
C GLU A 424 22.39 5.95 8.06
N GLY A 425 23.59 6.39 7.77
CA GLY A 425 23.91 7.73 7.30
C GLY A 425 23.96 8.76 8.42
N SER A 426 23.47 9.97 8.18
CA SER A 426 23.54 11.08 9.13
C SER A 426 22.27 11.13 10.00
N PHE A 427 22.40 10.74 11.28
CA PHE A 427 21.31 10.81 12.25
C PHE A 427 21.82 11.08 13.67
N THR A 428 20.97 11.55 14.56
CA THR A 428 21.26 11.70 16.00
C THR A 428 20.24 10.87 16.79
N PHE A 429 20.76 10.03 17.72
CA PHE A 429 19.93 9.15 18.53
C PHE A 429 20.58 8.84 19.87
N ILE A 430 19.86 9.08 20.99
CA ILE A 430 20.31 8.87 22.38
C ILE A 430 19.51 7.73 23.02
N PRO A 431 20.05 6.50 23.12
CA PRO A 431 19.39 5.41 23.80
C PRO A 431 19.35 5.59 25.32
N TYR A 432 18.28 5.09 25.99
CA TYR A 432 18.18 5.07 27.43
C TYR A 432 19.36 4.35 28.10
N GLY A 433 19.98 4.99 29.08
CA GLY A 433 21.05 4.40 29.94
C GLY A 433 22.35 4.08 29.21
N ALA A 434 22.52 4.52 27.96
CA ALA A 434 23.72 4.27 27.18
C ALA A 434 24.90 5.17 27.64
N SER A 435 26.14 4.67 27.50
CA SER A 435 27.38 5.43 27.73
C SER A 435 27.88 6.16 26.49
N LYS A 436 27.31 5.84 25.33
CA LYS A 436 27.57 6.44 24.03
C LYS A 436 26.26 6.65 23.30
N TYR A 437 26.24 7.61 22.37
CA TYR A 437 25.09 7.87 21.49
C TYR A 437 25.57 8.21 20.08
N THR A 438 24.66 8.20 19.11
CA THR A 438 24.98 8.63 17.75
C THR A 438 24.70 10.11 17.59
N LEU A 439 25.70 10.87 17.13
CA LEU A 439 25.59 12.29 16.77
C LEU A 439 25.96 12.47 15.30
N LYS A 440 24.99 12.84 14.46
CA LYS A 440 25.20 13.03 13.02
C LYS A 440 25.93 11.86 12.34
N GLY A 441 25.53 10.62 12.68
CA GLY A 441 26.08 9.39 12.15
C GLY A 441 27.38 8.90 12.83
N ALA A 442 27.98 9.65 13.75
CA ALA A 442 29.17 9.25 14.48
C ALA A 442 28.84 8.82 15.92
N GLU A 443 29.45 7.73 16.38
CA GLU A 443 29.36 7.32 17.79
C GLU A 443 30.22 8.23 18.65
N VAL A 444 29.62 8.84 19.67
CA VAL A 444 30.32 9.75 20.62
C VAL A 444 29.95 9.37 22.07
N SER A 445 30.84 9.76 23.01
CA SER A 445 30.57 9.60 24.45
C SER A 445 29.45 10.55 24.89
N VAL A 446 28.62 10.13 25.82
CA VAL A 446 27.52 10.94 26.36
C VAL A 446 27.99 12.18 27.13
N GLY A 447 29.22 12.22 27.56
CA GLY A 447 29.80 13.37 28.31
C GLY A 447 29.01 13.65 29.58
N SER A 448 28.37 14.83 29.67
CA SER A 448 27.56 15.25 30.83
C SER A 448 26.07 14.93 30.67
N ILE A 449 25.65 14.27 29.60
CA ILE A 449 24.25 13.88 29.39
C ILE A 449 23.92 12.69 30.31
N ASP A 450 22.93 12.83 31.17
CA ASP A 450 22.33 11.71 31.89
C ASP A 450 21.30 11.01 31.01
N THR A 451 21.71 9.95 30.33
CA THR A 451 20.88 9.20 29.39
C THR A 451 19.74 8.38 30.05
N LYS A 452 19.64 8.35 31.39
CA LYS A 452 18.47 7.83 32.08
C LYS A 452 17.34 8.86 32.21
N THR A 453 17.70 10.13 32.07
CA THR A 453 16.76 11.27 32.06
C THR A 453 16.53 11.78 30.65
N ASP A 454 17.64 11.93 29.90
CA ASP A 454 17.67 12.50 28.55
C ASP A 454 17.95 11.43 27.51
N PHE A 455 16.90 10.78 27.02
CA PHE A 455 16.94 9.73 26.01
C PHE A 455 15.81 9.90 24.98
N ASP A 456 16.00 9.34 23.80
CA ASP A 456 15.00 9.33 22.73
C ASP A 456 14.10 8.10 22.81
N ALA A 457 14.67 6.92 23.12
CA ALA A 457 13.93 5.68 23.21
C ALA A 457 14.57 4.68 24.20
N TYR A 458 13.74 3.79 24.75
CA TYR A 458 14.18 2.60 25.50
C TYR A 458 14.40 1.46 24.50
N VAL A 459 15.68 1.12 24.25
CA VAL A 459 16.05 0.06 23.31
C VAL A 459 16.08 -1.28 24.02
N VAL A 460 15.39 -2.27 23.42
CA VAL A 460 15.34 -3.64 23.94
C VAL A 460 16.05 -4.61 22.98
N SER A 461 16.60 -5.69 23.55
CA SER A 461 17.26 -6.77 22.80
C SER A 461 16.32 -7.88 22.34
N ASP A 462 15.14 -7.94 22.90
CA ASP A 462 14.09 -8.89 22.58
C ASP A 462 12.74 -8.16 22.53
N ARG A 463 11.88 -8.55 21.60
CA ARG A 463 10.59 -7.91 21.33
C ARG A 463 9.68 -7.90 22.57
N ASP A 464 9.67 -8.99 23.31
CA ASP A 464 8.73 -9.19 24.41
C ASP A 464 9.20 -8.61 25.75
N VAL A 465 10.39 -7.97 25.78
CA VAL A 465 10.87 -7.25 26.96
C VAL A 465 9.97 -6.04 27.23
N GLN A 466 9.46 -5.94 28.45
CA GLN A 466 8.67 -4.79 28.89
C GLN A 466 9.56 -3.63 29.30
N VAL A 467 9.07 -2.41 29.08
CA VAL A 467 9.70 -1.19 29.59
C VAL A 467 9.34 -1.06 31.08
N PRO A 468 10.33 -1.01 31.99
CA PRO A 468 10.07 -0.84 33.43
C PRO A 468 9.36 0.49 33.71
N SER A 469 8.47 0.51 34.72
CA SER A 469 7.77 1.71 35.18
C SER A 469 8.70 2.80 35.75
N SER A 470 9.95 2.44 36.04
CA SER A 470 11.00 3.41 36.42
C SER A 470 11.54 4.23 35.26
N VAL A 471 11.30 3.79 34.03
CA VAL A 471 11.62 4.56 32.81
C VAL A 471 10.47 5.50 32.53
N LYS A 472 10.72 6.79 32.69
CA LYS A 472 9.72 7.85 32.58
C LYS A 472 10.20 8.95 31.65
N SER A 473 9.27 9.60 30.96
CA SER A 473 9.58 10.85 30.28
C SER A 473 9.96 11.94 31.27
N TYR A 474 10.92 12.79 30.90
CA TYR A 474 11.36 13.91 31.75
C TYR A 474 10.21 14.89 32.04
N ALA A 475 9.56 15.36 31.01
CA ALA A 475 8.37 16.21 31.14
C ALA A 475 7.11 15.35 31.23
N GLY A 476 6.39 15.45 32.33
CA GLY A 476 5.13 14.75 32.56
C GLY A 476 5.25 13.38 33.26
N GLU A 477 6.46 12.88 33.49
CA GLU A 477 6.73 11.59 34.15
C GLU A 477 5.91 10.39 33.59
N ASN A 478 5.57 10.44 32.30
CA ASN A 478 4.76 9.42 31.65
C ASN A 478 5.56 8.13 31.45
N ILE A 479 4.92 7.00 31.70
CA ILE A 479 5.47 5.66 31.55
C ILE A 479 4.96 5.02 30.26
N TYR A 480 5.69 4.02 29.75
CA TYR A 480 5.25 3.17 28.65
C TYR A 480 4.22 2.16 29.17
N ASN A 481 3.08 2.02 28.50
CA ASN A 481 1.98 1.17 28.98
C ASN A 481 2.12 -0.32 28.61
N ASN A 482 3.19 -0.70 27.90
CA ASN A 482 3.48 -2.07 27.47
C ASN A 482 2.35 -2.77 26.69
N PHE A 483 1.54 -2.00 25.94
CA PHE A 483 0.44 -2.53 25.13
C PHE A 483 0.88 -3.61 24.14
N ASP A 484 2.11 -3.48 23.63
CA ASP A 484 2.70 -4.37 22.61
C ASP A 484 2.98 -5.79 23.13
N THR A 485 3.07 -5.98 24.46
CA THR A 485 3.23 -7.29 25.08
C THR A 485 1.91 -7.87 25.62
N ASP A 486 0.83 -7.09 25.59
CA ASP A 486 -0.50 -7.54 25.99
C ASP A 486 -1.19 -8.29 24.85
N LYS A 487 -1.30 -9.61 25.00
CA LYS A 487 -1.94 -10.50 23.99
C LYS A 487 -3.44 -10.25 23.81
N SER A 488 -4.08 -9.54 24.74
CA SER A 488 -5.50 -9.16 24.59
C SER A 488 -5.68 -7.91 23.72
N VAL A 489 -4.60 -7.16 23.52
CA VAL A 489 -4.56 -5.90 22.73
C VAL A 489 -3.94 -6.12 21.37
N MET A 490 -2.77 -6.79 21.33
CA MET A 490 -2.01 -6.94 20.08
C MET A 490 -2.64 -7.95 19.12
N TYR A 491 -2.66 -7.56 17.87
CA TYR A 491 -3.02 -8.41 16.74
C TYR A 491 -1.87 -9.36 16.34
N SER A 492 -2.18 -10.38 15.55
CA SER A 492 -1.18 -11.28 14.98
C SER A 492 -0.53 -10.66 13.75
N TYR A 493 0.80 -10.68 13.67
CA TYR A 493 1.59 -10.19 12.53
C TYR A 493 2.96 -10.88 12.53
N THR A 494 3.71 -10.67 11.45
CA THR A 494 5.12 -11.06 11.36
C THR A 494 5.90 -9.87 10.81
N ALA A 495 6.81 -9.33 11.61
CA ALA A 495 7.67 -8.26 11.14
C ALA A 495 8.77 -8.81 10.22
N ASP A 496 9.00 -8.14 9.09
CA ASP A 496 10.16 -8.35 8.24
C ASP A 496 11.44 -7.85 8.93
N SER A 497 12.61 -8.31 8.48
CA SER A 497 13.85 -7.59 8.83
C SER A 497 13.82 -6.17 8.20
N PRO A 498 14.49 -5.19 8.81
CA PRO A 498 14.48 -3.81 8.28
C PRO A 498 14.83 -3.71 6.79
N GLU A 499 15.80 -4.49 6.31
CA GLU A 499 16.23 -4.50 4.91
C GLU A 499 15.17 -5.13 3.99
N VAL A 500 14.49 -6.19 4.43
CA VAL A 500 13.39 -6.80 3.70
C VAL A 500 12.21 -5.83 3.65
N ALA A 501 11.87 -5.21 4.77
CA ALA A 501 10.83 -4.20 4.85
C ALA A 501 11.07 -3.03 3.88
N ARG A 502 12.29 -2.46 3.88
CA ARG A 502 12.67 -1.42 2.91
C ARG A 502 12.44 -1.87 1.46
N ASN A 503 12.87 -3.09 1.10
CA ASN A 503 12.68 -3.59 -0.26
C ASN A 503 11.20 -3.77 -0.62
N ASN A 504 10.38 -4.25 0.34
CA ASN A 504 8.93 -4.39 0.16
C ASN A 504 8.25 -3.02 0.03
N VAL A 505 8.67 -2.04 0.84
CA VAL A 505 8.18 -0.65 0.75
C VAL A 505 8.48 -0.05 -0.62
N ILE A 506 9.71 -0.12 -1.10
CA ILE A 506 10.08 0.39 -2.44
C ILE A 506 9.29 -0.31 -3.56
N ALA A 507 8.93 -1.58 -3.37
CA ALA A 507 8.22 -2.35 -4.40
C ALA A 507 6.71 -2.10 -4.41
N TYR A 508 6.09 -1.82 -3.25
CA TYR A 508 4.63 -1.87 -3.10
C TYR A 508 3.99 -0.64 -2.44
N ALA A 509 4.75 0.28 -1.84
CA ALA A 509 4.17 1.49 -1.27
C ALA A 509 3.67 2.45 -2.37
N GLY A 510 2.60 3.17 -2.06
CA GLY A 510 1.91 4.03 -3.00
C GLY A 510 0.98 3.28 -3.95
N ARG A 511 0.47 3.99 -4.94
CA ARG A 511 -0.42 3.43 -5.96
C ARG A 511 0.25 2.32 -6.77
N VAL A 512 -0.59 1.45 -7.33
CA VAL A 512 -0.14 0.33 -8.17
C VAL A 512 0.84 0.80 -9.25
N GLN A 513 1.92 0.04 -9.45
CA GLN A 513 3.01 0.37 -10.38
C GLN A 513 3.74 1.71 -10.07
N GLY A 514 3.67 2.18 -8.81
CA GLY A 514 4.26 3.44 -8.36
C GLY A 514 3.56 4.67 -8.94
N GLY A 515 2.25 4.59 -9.21
CA GLY A 515 1.46 5.66 -9.80
C GLY A 515 1.86 6.03 -11.22
N ASP A 516 1.18 6.96 -11.83
CA ASP A 516 1.51 7.54 -13.15
C ASP A 516 2.39 8.80 -13.04
N PHE A 517 2.28 9.55 -11.94
CA PHE A 517 3.18 10.66 -11.64
C PHE A 517 4.58 10.11 -11.32
N LYS A 518 5.60 10.56 -12.06
CA LYS A 518 6.98 10.09 -11.89
C LYS A 518 7.87 11.24 -11.44
N TRP A 519 8.57 11.01 -10.33
CA TRP A 519 9.55 11.92 -9.77
C TRP A 519 10.75 11.13 -9.22
N THR A 520 11.90 11.74 -9.19
CA THR A 520 13.11 11.16 -8.58
C THR A 520 13.82 12.25 -7.81
N PHE A 521 14.00 12.03 -6.51
CA PHE A 521 14.77 12.93 -5.65
C PHE A 521 16.28 12.80 -5.91
N ASN A 522 16.96 13.90 -5.74
CA ASN A 522 18.41 13.93 -5.73
C ASN A 522 18.89 13.88 -4.28
N ASN A 523 19.25 12.69 -3.79
CA ASN A 523 19.64 12.46 -2.40
C ASN A 523 20.77 13.38 -1.91
N SER A 524 21.67 13.83 -2.80
CA SER A 524 22.76 14.75 -2.40
C SER A 524 22.28 16.18 -2.11
N VAL A 525 21.06 16.53 -2.51
CA VAL A 525 20.45 17.86 -2.35
C VAL A 525 19.19 17.78 -1.48
N ASP A 526 18.35 16.77 -1.72
CA ASP A 526 17.02 16.67 -1.13
C ASP A 526 17.07 15.99 0.26
N ASP A 527 18.09 15.17 0.58
CA ASP A 527 18.28 14.62 1.92
C ASP A 527 18.40 15.75 2.94
N ALA A 528 17.61 15.72 3.97
CA ALA A 528 17.56 16.73 5.04
C ALA A 528 17.14 18.15 4.57
N ALA A 529 16.65 18.34 3.36
CA ALA A 529 16.05 19.59 2.91
C ALA A 529 14.61 19.72 3.44
N SER A 530 14.28 20.85 4.03
CA SER A 530 12.91 21.12 4.53
C SER A 530 12.19 22.23 3.75
N GLU A 531 12.88 22.83 2.81
CA GLU A 531 12.33 23.82 1.88
C GLU A 531 11.42 23.14 0.86
N VAL A 532 10.52 23.90 0.27
CA VAL A 532 9.68 23.41 -0.85
C VAL A 532 10.57 23.07 -2.04
N ASN A 533 10.49 21.84 -2.53
CA ASN A 533 11.05 21.50 -3.82
C ASN A 533 10.19 22.11 -4.92
N GLN A 534 10.61 23.30 -5.43
CA GLN A 534 9.80 24.08 -6.37
C GLN A 534 9.53 23.31 -7.67
N LYS A 535 10.48 22.49 -8.14
CA LYS A 535 10.28 21.69 -9.36
C LYS A 535 9.22 20.62 -9.17
N LEU A 536 9.21 19.95 -8.01
CA LEU A 536 8.16 18.99 -7.65
C LEU A 536 6.80 19.69 -7.58
N LYS A 537 6.74 20.85 -6.90
CA LYS A 537 5.51 21.64 -6.79
C LYS A 537 4.97 22.03 -8.16
N ASP A 538 5.82 22.55 -9.04
CA ASP A 538 5.42 22.97 -10.40
C ASP A 538 4.92 21.75 -11.21
N ALA A 539 5.54 20.59 -11.06
CA ALA A 539 5.10 19.36 -11.73
C ALA A 539 3.73 18.89 -11.22
N LEU A 540 3.48 18.96 -9.91
CA LEU A 540 2.18 18.62 -9.32
C LEU A 540 1.08 19.59 -9.74
N MET A 541 1.36 20.89 -9.79
CA MET A 541 0.41 21.89 -10.29
C MET A 541 0.09 21.73 -11.78
N ALA A 542 1.03 21.22 -12.56
CA ALA A 542 0.85 20.95 -13.99
C ALA A 542 0.22 19.58 -14.29
N TYR A 543 0.00 18.74 -13.27
CA TYR A 543 -0.53 17.39 -13.43
C TYR A 543 -1.95 17.38 -14.00
N LYS A 544 -2.18 16.58 -15.01
CA LYS A 544 -3.48 16.46 -15.72
C LYS A 544 -4.01 15.03 -15.79
N GLY A 545 -3.27 14.06 -15.21
CA GLY A 545 -3.54 12.64 -15.38
C GLY A 545 -3.13 12.12 -16.76
N SER A 546 -3.14 10.81 -16.91
CA SER A 546 -2.75 10.11 -18.14
C SER A 546 -3.93 9.62 -18.98
N ILE A 547 -5.15 9.56 -18.43
CA ILE A 547 -6.36 9.14 -19.14
C ILE A 547 -6.81 10.21 -20.17
N GLY A 548 -6.93 9.80 -21.45
CA GLY A 548 -7.49 10.63 -22.50
C GLY A 548 -9.02 10.59 -22.58
N GLU A 549 -9.62 9.43 -22.34
CA GLU A 549 -11.08 9.21 -22.36
C GLU A 549 -11.47 8.07 -21.43
N VAL A 550 -12.48 8.28 -20.60
CA VAL A 550 -13.25 7.21 -19.97
C VAL A 550 -14.36 6.81 -20.95
N MET A 551 -14.43 5.52 -21.29
CA MET A 551 -15.54 5.04 -22.13
C MET A 551 -16.83 5.24 -21.35
N GLU A 552 -17.66 6.20 -21.77
CA GLU A 552 -18.98 6.41 -21.17
C GLU A 552 -19.90 5.23 -21.53
N TYR A 553 -20.18 4.40 -20.55
CA TYR A 553 -21.30 3.48 -20.59
C TYR A 553 -22.43 4.06 -19.75
N PRO A 554 -23.71 3.94 -20.15
CA PRO A 554 -24.81 4.39 -19.35
C PRO A 554 -24.71 3.74 -17.95
N SER A 555 -24.72 4.56 -16.92
CA SER A 555 -24.63 4.14 -15.51
C SER A 555 -25.77 3.17 -15.19
N SER A 556 -25.50 1.88 -15.24
CA SER A 556 -26.33 0.88 -14.60
C SER A 556 -25.73 0.63 -13.22
N SER A 557 -26.51 0.91 -12.17
CA SER A 557 -26.27 0.33 -10.86
C SER A 557 -26.31 -1.20 -11.03
N SER A 558 -25.16 -1.80 -11.34
CA SER A 558 -25.10 -3.25 -11.53
C SER A 558 -25.09 -3.91 -10.15
N GLU A 559 -26.24 -4.44 -9.76
CA GLU A 559 -26.24 -5.58 -8.87
C GLU A 559 -25.43 -6.68 -9.57
N VAL A 560 -24.34 -7.11 -8.94
CA VAL A 560 -23.53 -8.24 -9.43
C VAL A 560 -24.46 -9.45 -9.51
N PRO A 561 -24.73 -10.05 -10.69
CA PRO A 561 -25.59 -11.23 -10.76
C PRO A 561 -24.95 -12.35 -9.93
N CYS A 562 -25.60 -12.72 -8.86
CA CYS A 562 -25.28 -13.93 -8.13
C CYS A 562 -25.60 -15.11 -9.06
N SER A 563 -24.58 -15.74 -9.66
CA SER A 563 -24.75 -17.00 -10.39
C SER A 563 -25.13 -18.10 -9.39
N SER A 564 -26.43 -18.26 -9.20
CA SER A 564 -27.02 -19.39 -8.50
C SER A 564 -26.92 -20.65 -9.37
N SER A 565 -25.85 -21.41 -9.18
CA SER A 565 -25.85 -22.81 -9.58
C SER A 565 -26.60 -23.61 -8.50
N SER A 566 -27.89 -23.81 -8.69
CA SER A 566 -28.68 -24.74 -7.92
C SER A 566 -28.31 -26.17 -8.34
N SER A 567 -27.46 -26.83 -7.57
CA SER A 567 -27.39 -28.29 -7.58
C SER A 567 -28.16 -28.80 -6.38
N VAL A 568 -29.32 -29.43 -6.70
CA VAL A 568 -30.12 -30.17 -5.78
C VAL A 568 -29.32 -31.40 -5.32
N ILE A 569 -29.08 -31.50 -4.02
CA ILE A 569 -28.55 -32.73 -3.39
C ILE A 569 -29.72 -33.29 -2.53
N PRO A 570 -30.09 -34.56 -2.69
CA PRO A 570 -31.08 -35.16 -1.83
C PRO A 570 -30.50 -35.51 -0.45
N SER A 571 -31.31 -35.22 0.55
CA SER A 571 -31.04 -35.56 1.95
C SER A 571 -31.06 -37.06 2.18
N SER A 572 -30.04 -37.59 2.87
CA SER A 572 -30.19 -38.82 3.69
C SER A 572 -29.36 -38.69 4.97
N SER A 573 -30.09 -38.87 6.04
CA SER A 573 -29.67 -38.93 7.43
C SER A 573 -28.82 -40.16 7.73
N SER A 574 -27.77 -40.02 8.56
CA SER A 574 -27.53 -40.91 9.72
C SER A 574 -26.31 -40.46 10.52
N GLU A 575 -26.50 -40.43 11.82
CA GLU A 575 -25.52 -40.21 12.88
C GLU A 575 -24.49 -41.32 12.89
N GLU A 576 -23.26 -41.03 13.30
CA GLU A 576 -22.62 -41.61 14.47
C GLU A 576 -21.20 -41.06 14.70
N SER A 577 -20.95 -40.81 15.95
CA SER A 577 -19.72 -40.38 16.58
C SER A 577 -18.68 -41.51 16.64
N SER A 578 -17.41 -41.17 16.54
CA SER A 578 -16.40 -41.73 17.48
C SER A 578 -15.03 -41.07 17.34
N ASN A 579 -14.42 -40.80 18.47
CA ASN A 579 -13.05 -40.43 18.73
C ASN A 579 -12.04 -41.43 18.15
N ASN A 580 -10.87 -40.95 17.70
CA ASN A 580 -9.57 -41.41 18.29
C ASN A 580 -8.35 -40.66 17.71
N SER A 581 -7.63 -40.13 18.61
CA SER A 581 -6.18 -39.99 18.89
C SER A 581 -5.13 -40.43 17.87
N TYR A 582 -4.16 -39.53 17.73
CA TYR A 582 -2.70 -39.64 17.55
C TYR A 582 -2.09 -40.89 16.86
N SER A 583 -1.30 -40.62 15.81
CA SER A 583 0.10 -41.04 15.79
C SER A 583 0.88 -40.37 14.65
N SER A 584 2.06 -39.90 15.03
CA SER A 584 3.14 -39.41 14.16
C SER A 584 3.71 -40.54 13.33
N SER A 585 3.85 -40.37 12.03
CA SER A 585 4.84 -41.06 11.25
C SER A 585 5.42 -40.13 10.19
N SER A 586 6.73 -39.94 10.31
CA SER A 586 7.59 -39.35 9.32
C SER A 586 7.69 -40.31 8.12
N ASP A 587 7.23 -39.91 6.96
CA ASP A 587 7.63 -40.53 5.70
C ASP A 587 8.17 -39.48 4.75
N ASN A 588 9.45 -39.67 4.45
CA ASN A 588 10.19 -39.01 3.39
C ASN A 588 9.50 -39.27 2.03
N VAL A 589 8.84 -38.25 1.51
CA VAL A 589 8.45 -38.26 0.10
C VAL A 589 9.49 -37.46 -0.66
N GLY A 590 10.29 -38.13 -1.46
CA GLY A 590 11.27 -37.54 -2.34
C GLY A 590 10.61 -36.52 -3.28
N LEU A 591 11.00 -35.26 -3.15
CA LEU A 591 10.66 -34.19 -4.08
C LEU A 591 11.26 -34.54 -5.46
N ALA A 592 10.40 -34.90 -6.40
CA ALA A 592 10.74 -34.94 -7.81
C ALA A 592 11.26 -33.56 -8.23
N LYS A 593 12.50 -33.53 -8.74
CA LYS A 593 13.12 -32.33 -9.31
C LYS A 593 12.24 -31.80 -10.44
N ILE A 594 11.45 -30.77 -10.18
CA ILE A 594 10.81 -30.01 -11.24
C ILE A 594 11.91 -29.15 -11.89
N MET A 595 12.36 -29.58 -13.06
CA MET A 595 13.22 -28.77 -13.92
C MET A 595 12.37 -27.62 -14.48
N PRO A 596 12.72 -26.32 -14.24
CA PRO A 596 12.03 -25.23 -14.90
C PRO A 596 12.28 -25.28 -16.41
N THR A 597 11.23 -25.16 -17.17
CA THR A 597 11.28 -25.07 -18.63
C THR A 597 11.87 -23.74 -19.04
N SER A 598 13.04 -23.80 -19.66
CA SER A 598 13.71 -22.82 -20.53
C SER A 598 13.62 -21.32 -20.17
N LYS A 599 14.74 -20.76 -19.78
CA LYS A 599 15.16 -19.33 -19.72
C LYS A 599 15.23 -18.65 -18.36
N GLU A 600 15.18 -19.31 -17.26
CA GLU A 600 15.23 -18.65 -15.94
C GLU A 600 16.56 -18.89 -15.23
N LEU A 601 17.09 -17.79 -14.67
CA LEU A 601 18.16 -17.79 -13.70
C LEU A 601 17.47 -17.69 -12.32
N PHE A 602 17.68 -18.69 -11.46
CA PHE A 602 16.97 -18.80 -10.17
C PHE A 602 17.92 -19.15 -9.04
N PHE A 603 17.79 -18.50 -7.87
CA PHE A 603 18.53 -18.86 -6.66
C PHE A 603 17.59 -19.54 -5.66
N ASP A 604 17.90 -20.76 -5.30
CA ASP A 604 17.21 -21.48 -4.24
C ASP A 604 17.89 -21.20 -2.89
N ALA A 605 17.23 -20.42 -2.06
CA ALA A 605 17.73 -20.01 -0.75
C ALA A 605 17.82 -21.19 0.25
N HIS A 606 16.99 -22.24 0.09
CA HIS A 606 17.01 -23.43 0.97
C HIS A 606 18.23 -24.31 0.75
N SER A 607 18.56 -24.55 -0.50
CA SER A 607 19.73 -25.36 -0.87
C SER A 607 20.99 -24.53 -1.11
N SER A 608 20.90 -23.18 -1.05
CA SER A 608 21.96 -22.25 -1.43
C SER A 608 22.51 -22.51 -2.85
N GLN A 609 21.64 -22.91 -3.77
CA GLN A 609 22.03 -23.24 -5.14
C GLN A 609 21.50 -22.22 -6.15
N LEU A 610 22.36 -21.81 -7.09
CA LEU A 610 21.99 -21.04 -8.25
C LEU A 610 21.68 -21.97 -9.41
N VAL A 611 20.44 -22.00 -9.88
CA VAL A 611 19.97 -22.80 -11.02
C VAL A 611 20.00 -21.95 -12.28
N ILE A 612 20.59 -22.47 -13.35
CA ILE A 612 20.80 -21.77 -14.62
C ILE A 612 20.04 -22.47 -15.74
N GLY A 613 18.92 -21.91 -16.16
CA GLY A 613 18.08 -22.48 -17.23
C GLY A 613 18.67 -22.37 -18.64
N ALA A 614 19.58 -21.40 -18.88
CA ALA A 614 20.18 -21.17 -20.19
C ALA A 614 21.31 -22.14 -20.49
N ALA A 615 21.17 -22.94 -21.57
CA ALA A 615 22.14 -23.99 -21.93
C ALA A 615 23.48 -23.45 -22.48
N ASN A 616 23.51 -22.28 -23.10
CA ASN A 616 24.65 -21.77 -23.88
C ASN A 616 25.12 -20.39 -23.39
N PHE A 617 25.41 -20.23 -22.10
CA PHE A 617 26.02 -19.00 -21.62
C PHE A 617 27.55 -19.01 -21.85
N ILE A 618 28.10 -17.85 -22.15
CA ILE A 618 29.54 -17.67 -22.38
C ILE A 618 30.25 -17.15 -21.14
N ARG A 619 29.55 -16.44 -20.25
CA ARG A 619 30.10 -15.84 -19.06
C ARG A 619 29.07 -15.80 -17.92
N LEU A 620 29.55 -16.06 -16.70
CA LEU A 620 28.81 -15.92 -15.45
C LEU A 620 29.65 -15.08 -14.51
N ASP A 621 29.16 -13.92 -14.14
CA ASP A 621 29.74 -13.05 -13.13
C ASP A 621 28.86 -13.03 -11.88
N ILE A 622 29.44 -13.21 -10.72
CA ILE A 622 28.77 -13.01 -9.43
C ILE A 622 29.52 -11.93 -8.68
N VAL A 623 28.82 -10.90 -8.26
CA VAL A 623 29.40 -9.72 -7.60
C VAL A 623 28.65 -9.45 -6.31
N CYS A 624 29.35 -9.23 -5.21
CA CYS A 624 28.75 -8.68 -3.99
C CYS A 624 28.27 -7.25 -4.24
N ILE A 625 27.33 -6.77 -3.44
CA ILE A 625 26.83 -5.39 -3.55
C ILE A 625 27.92 -4.33 -3.32
N ASP A 626 29.00 -4.68 -2.61
CA ASP A 626 30.19 -3.83 -2.40
C ASP A 626 31.18 -3.83 -3.59
N GLY A 627 30.83 -4.48 -4.71
CA GLY A 627 31.62 -4.53 -5.94
C GLY A 627 32.68 -5.64 -5.99
N ARG A 628 32.86 -6.43 -4.93
CA ARG A 628 33.77 -7.57 -4.94
C ARG A 628 33.23 -8.69 -5.81
N ARG A 629 34.08 -9.22 -6.69
CA ARG A 629 33.73 -10.39 -7.51
C ARG A 629 33.90 -11.67 -6.71
N VAL A 630 32.99 -12.61 -6.94
CA VAL A 630 33.08 -13.99 -6.48
C VAL A 630 33.70 -14.82 -7.62
N ASP A 631 34.82 -15.45 -7.35
CA ASP A 631 35.45 -16.36 -8.31
C ASP A 631 34.63 -17.65 -8.42
N VAL A 632 34.09 -17.90 -9.61
CA VAL A 632 33.40 -19.15 -9.94
C VAL A 632 34.42 -20.13 -10.48
N ALA A 633 34.93 -21.00 -9.64
CA ALA A 633 35.85 -22.05 -10.03
C ALA A 633 35.12 -23.06 -10.95
N ASP A 634 35.63 -23.25 -12.15
CA ASP A 634 35.18 -24.25 -13.14
C ASP A 634 33.80 -23.97 -13.81
N LEU A 635 33.76 -22.92 -14.63
CA LEU A 635 32.62 -22.60 -15.51
C LEU A 635 32.19 -23.75 -16.43
N LYS A 636 33.06 -24.69 -16.74
CA LYS A 636 32.74 -25.87 -17.58
C LYS A 636 31.80 -26.82 -16.85
N LYS A 637 32.09 -27.13 -15.59
CA LYS A 637 31.20 -27.99 -14.76
C LYS A 637 29.87 -27.30 -14.51
N VAL A 638 29.86 -25.99 -14.29
CA VAL A 638 28.62 -25.23 -14.11
C VAL A 638 27.75 -25.24 -15.36
N ARG A 639 28.34 -25.20 -16.55
CA ARG A 639 27.61 -25.38 -17.83
C ARG A 639 26.97 -26.75 -17.98
N GLU A 640 27.66 -27.79 -17.57
CA GLU A 640 27.19 -29.16 -17.65
C GLU A 640 26.10 -29.46 -16.62
N ALA A 641 26.32 -29.04 -15.35
CA ALA A 641 25.41 -29.34 -14.26
C ALA A 641 24.20 -28.37 -14.21
N ARG A 642 24.33 -27.16 -14.79
CA ARG A 642 23.34 -26.07 -14.73
C ARG A 642 22.96 -25.63 -13.30
N VAL A 643 23.77 -25.99 -12.33
CA VAL A 643 23.59 -25.65 -10.92
C VAL A 643 24.96 -25.25 -10.37
N LEU A 644 24.99 -24.13 -9.62
CA LEU A 644 26.17 -23.69 -8.92
C LEU A 644 25.87 -23.67 -7.42
N ASP A 645 26.64 -24.41 -6.65
CA ASP A 645 26.58 -24.39 -5.20
C ASP A 645 27.24 -23.10 -4.68
N LEU A 646 26.46 -22.32 -3.96
CA LEU A 646 26.87 -21.06 -3.34
C LEU A 646 26.86 -21.16 -1.80
N SER A 647 26.86 -22.36 -1.24
CA SER A 647 26.85 -22.59 0.21
C SER A 647 28.05 -21.96 0.93
N ALA A 648 29.19 -21.88 0.26
CA ALA A 648 30.41 -21.28 0.78
C ALA A 648 30.40 -19.72 0.80
N LEU A 649 29.42 -19.07 0.17
CA LEU A 649 29.32 -17.62 0.23
C LEU A 649 28.86 -17.18 1.61
N ARG A 650 29.39 -16.06 2.08
CA ARG A 650 28.91 -15.40 3.31
C ARG A 650 27.49 -14.87 3.12
N ALA A 651 26.77 -14.67 4.22
CA ALA A 651 25.50 -13.95 4.18
C ALA A 651 25.69 -12.57 3.53
N GLY A 652 24.82 -12.19 2.61
CA GLY A 652 24.95 -10.95 1.87
C GLY A 652 24.11 -10.90 0.59
N ILE A 653 24.19 -9.75 -0.08
CA ILE A 653 23.48 -9.50 -1.33
C ILE A 653 24.45 -9.67 -2.50
N TYR A 654 24.01 -10.44 -3.49
CA TYR A 654 24.80 -10.78 -4.67
C TYR A 654 24.03 -10.45 -5.95
N ILE A 655 24.79 -10.02 -6.97
CA ILE A 655 24.28 -9.79 -8.31
C ILE A 655 24.93 -10.83 -9.22
N VAL A 656 24.10 -11.61 -9.89
CA VAL A 656 24.54 -12.58 -10.92
C VAL A 656 24.25 -12.01 -12.29
N ARG A 657 25.25 -12.00 -13.14
CA ARG A 657 25.10 -11.65 -14.55
C ARG A 657 25.49 -12.83 -15.42
N LEU A 658 24.54 -13.34 -16.16
CA LEU A 658 24.71 -14.42 -17.13
C LEU A 658 24.73 -13.83 -18.53
N SER A 659 25.83 -14.00 -19.28
CA SER A 659 25.98 -13.49 -20.64
C SER A 659 25.91 -14.66 -21.64
N THR A 660 25.11 -14.49 -22.68
CA THR A 660 24.98 -15.38 -23.83
C THR A 660 25.48 -14.69 -25.10
N ARG A 661 25.49 -15.36 -26.24
CA ARG A 661 25.84 -14.76 -27.52
C ARG A 661 24.83 -13.70 -28.00
N THR A 662 23.60 -13.79 -27.51
CA THR A 662 22.46 -12.95 -27.96
C THR A 662 22.00 -11.92 -26.92
N GLY A 663 22.60 -11.89 -25.73
CA GLY A 663 22.23 -10.95 -24.67
C GLY A 663 22.76 -11.33 -23.29
N SER A 664 22.33 -10.61 -22.27
CA SER A 664 22.67 -10.92 -20.88
C SER A 664 21.42 -10.87 -19.99
N GLN A 665 21.39 -11.75 -19.00
CA GLN A 665 20.41 -11.75 -17.90
C GLN A 665 21.12 -11.35 -16.61
N THR A 666 20.44 -10.57 -15.77
CA THR A 666 20.96 -10.18 -14.46
C THR A 666 19.92 -10.54 -13.40
N MET A 667 20.37 -11.13 -12.31
CA MET A 667 19.53 -11.45 -11.17
C MET A 667 20.24 -11.01 -9.88
N LYS A 668 19.49 -10.47 -8.95
CA LYS A 668 19.92 -10.18 -7.59
C LYS A 668 19.37 -11.28 -6.66
N PHE A 669 20.19 -11.80 -5.76
CA PHE A 669 19.73 -12.72 -4.73
C PHE A 669 20.34 -12.37 -3.38
N VAL A 670 19.68 -12.77 -2.32
CA VAL A 670 20.13 -12.64 -0.94
C VAL A 670 20.50 -14.03 -0.45
N LYS A 671 21.70 -14.17 0.10
CA LYS A 671 22.12 -15.35 0.84
C LYS A 671 22.06 -15.04 2.33
N ASN A 672 21.28 -15.78 3.02
CA ASN A 672 21.11 -15.71 4.48
C ASN A 672 22.22 -16.50 5.20
#